data_81d5b675c9c96cff76b9f535d3c95622
#
_entry.id   81d5b675c9c96cff76b9f535d3c95622
#
_cell.length_a   1.000
_cell.length_b   1.000
_cell.length_c   1.000
_cell.angle_alpha   90.00
_cell.angle_beta   90.00
_cell.angle_gamma   90.00
#
_symmetry.space_group_name_H-M   'P 1'
#
loop_
_entity.id
_entity.type
_entity.pdbx_description
1 polymer ?
#
loop_
_entity_poly.entity_id
_entity_poly.type
_entity_poly.pdbx_seq_one_letter_code
_entity_poly.pdbx_strand_id
1 'polypeptide(L)'
;MDLLGLIMLALFTAVISALARRTLGVPIGWPRTILVALTVLTFAYGAAMVLVRASGLPFTVEAAQESPAPYMLLAGLAVVWVFLFGLIALVLLELFLPTGTLPPALSLVTGWKARRRRARRYARITAIAVKHGLGGYLRGRRRTAPAQGMAKTARSLTAALNEAGVAFIKFGQMLSTRPDLVPEAFTRELSALQTRADPEPWPRIERAVADALGRPVGEVFASVDPEPLAAASVAQVHAAELRDGTRVVLKVQRPGAQRQVEADMDILLRLGRRLERSTAWGAALGVQRLTEGFAASLEEELDYRVELDNMRAVAAEVDGDRVRVPGVHPEYSSRTLLVMERVEGVPVGDAGPVLSAFTGAERRETAERLVGEVLRQISVSGVFHADLHMGNILIAPDGGLAMLDFGSVGRLDSGARTTLGLLLAAVDRDDAIGATDALVDLLGRPDGLDERRLEREVGQLMLRYRPGLGGRGSAEMFAELFPVVLGHGFAVPPQVAAAFRALTALQGTAAAISPDLDLIQAARRQGRLLADEAMSGAALRESLEARLMSLLPTLQRLPRRVDRITEDLEEGRFTVTVRPFADPEGRRFLTGLVRQVVLAAMAATAVLGAILLITSDQGPMMAPNVPLYAFVGGVLLFVGCVLALRALVLVFRNDRP
;
A
#
# COMPACT_ATOMS: atom_id res chain seq x y z
N MET A 1 -14.59 -20.36 46.20
CA MET A 1 -14.34 -21.38 45.13
C MET A 1 -13.06 -22.10 45.53
N ASP A 2 -13.19 -23.40 45.78
CA ASP A 2 -12.05 -24.21 46.19
C ASP A 2 -11.12 -24.44 45.00
N LEU A 3 -9.84 -24.73 45.25
CA LEU A 3 -8.81 -24.97 44.23
C LEU A 3 -9.29 -25.99 43.17
N LEU A 4 -10.04 -27.01 43.58
CA LEU A 4 -10.66 -28.01 42.71
C LEU A 4 -11.66 -27.38 41.72
N GLY A 5 -12.50 -26.46 42.19
CA GLY A 5 -13.47 -25.73 41.36
C GLY A 5 -12.79 -24.85 40.30
N LEU A 6 -11.65 -24.21 40.61
CA LEU A 6 -10.85 -23.43 39.67
C LEU A 6 -10.22 -24.34 38.61
N ILE A 7 -9.69 -25.50 39.00
CA ILE A 7 -9.10 -26.48 38.06
C ILE A 7 -10.17 -27.01 37.09
N MET A 8 -11.34 -27.37 37.61
CA MET A 8 -12.47 -27.86 36.82
C MET A 8 -12.98 -26.80 35.83
N LEU A 9 -13.08 -25.53 36.26
CA LEU A 9 -13.45 -24.41 35.39
C LEU A 9 -12.41 -24.19 34.28
N ALA A 10 -11.13 -24.25 34.61
CA ALA A 10 -10.05 -24.10 33.64
C ALA A 10 -10.05 -25.25 32.62
N LEU A 11 -10.22 -26.50 33.09
CA LEU A 11 -10.31 -27.67 32.21
C LEU A 11 -11.54 -27.59 31.28
N PHE A 12 -12.69 -27.24 31.81
CA PHE A 12 -13.94 -27.06 31.07
C PHE A 12 -13.81 -25.96 30.02
N THR A 13 -13.21 -24.82 30.39
CA THR A 13 -12.93 -23.70 29.45
C THR A 13 -11.98 -24.11 28.35
N ALA A 14 -10.93 -24.87 28.68
CA ALA A 14 -9.97 -25.38 27.69
C ALA A 14 -10.63 -26.35 26.70
N VAL A 15 -11.45 -27.28 27.19
CA VAL A 15 -12.19 -28.25 26.37
C VAL A 15 -13.19 -27.55 25.45
N ILE A 16 -14.02 -26.64 25.98
CA ILE A 16 -14.96 -25.86 25.14
C ILE A 16 -14.20 -25.04 24.10
N SER A 17 -13.08 -24.40 24.44
CA SER A 17 -12.28 -23.64 23.50
C SER A 17 -11.70 -24.51 22.40
N ALA A 18 -11.15 -25.67 22.73
CA ALA A 18 -10.58 -26.60 21.76
C ALA A 18 -11.65 -27.18 20.81
N LEU A 19 -12.78 -27.61 21.36
CA LEU A 19 -13.91 -28.15 20.60
C LEU A 19 -14.55 -27.06 19.72
N ALA A 20 -14.79 -25.86 20.25
CA ALA A 20 -15.35 -24.74 19.48
C ALA A 20 -14.45 -24.33 18.30
N ARG A 21 -13.13 -24.25 18.49
CA ARG A 21 -12.17 -24.00 17.40
C ARG A 21 -12.22 -25.10 16.34
N ARG A 22 -12.30 -26.36 16.77
CA ARG A 22 -12.32 -27.51 15.85
C ARG A 22 -13.62 -27.63 15.08
N THR A 23 -14.77 -27.40 15.73
CA THR A 23 -16.10 -27.52 15.15
C THR A 23 -16.48 -26.34 14.28
N LEU A 24 -16.24 -25.11 14.75
CA LEU A 24 -16.61 -23.88 14.05
C LEU A 24 -15.53 -23.36 13.11
N GLY A 25 -14.26 -23.76 13.31
CA GLY A 25 -13.12 -23.32 12.50
C GLY A 25 -12.75 -21.84 12.70
N VAL A 26 -13.12 -21.22 13.84
CA VAL A 26 -12.89 -19.81 14.16
C VAL A 26 -11.87 -19.71 15.29
N PRO A 27 -10.84 -18.84 15.20
CA PRO A 27 -9.91 -18.57 16.30
C PRO A 27 -10.59 -17.71 17.37
N ILE A 28 -11.14 -18.35 18.39
CA ILE A 28 -11.82 -17.66 19.51
C ILE A 28 -10.80 -17.29 20.59
N GLY A 29 -10.83 -16.03 21.05
CA GLY A 29 -9.91 -15.52 22.07
C GLY A 29 -10.26 -16.02 23.48
N TRP A 30 -9.25 -16.29 24.32
CA TRP A 30 -9.36 -16.76 25.70
C TRP A 30 -10.36 -15.98 26.59
N PRO A 31 -10.40 -14.63 26.58
CA PRO A 31 -11.31 -13.88 27.46
C PRO A 31 -12.80 -14.18 27.20
N ARG A 32 -13.14 -14.39 25.93
CA ARG A 32 -14.51 -14.70 25.50
C ARG A 32 -14.92 -16.11 25.91
N THR A 33 -14.00 -17.06 25.73
CA THR A 33 -14.25 -18.44 26.13
C THR A 33 -14.48 -18.54 27.64
N ILE A 34 -13.73 -17.79 28.46
CA ILE A 34 -13.90 -17.71 29.89
C ILE A 34 -15.30 -17.13 30.25
N LEU A 35 -15.67 -16.00 29.60
CA LEU A 35 -16.96 -15.36 29.84
C LEU A 35 -18.12 -16.31 29.53
N VAL A 36 -18.07 -16.96 28.35
CA VAL A 36 -19.10 -17.90 27.92
C VAL A 36 -19.11 -19.13 28.80
N ALA A 37 -17.96 -19.68 29.20
CA ALA A 37 -17.88 -20.82 30.09
C ALA A 37 -18.51 -20.54 31.46
N LEU A 38 -18.25 -19.37 32.04
CA LEU A 38 -18.88 -18.91 33.30
C LEU A 38 -20.40 -18.79 33.14
N THR A 39 -20.87 -18.17 32.06
CA THR A 39 -22.31 -18.01 31.81
C THR A 39 -23.00 -19.38 31.64
N VAL A 40 -22.40 -20.26 30.85
CA VAL A 40 -22.94 -21.61 30.60
C VAL A 40 -22.96 -22.45 31.85
N LEU A 41 -21.92 -22.40 32.69
CA LEU A 41 -21.88 -23.10 33.97
C LEU A 41 -22.99 -22.63 34.92
N THR A 42 -23.30 -21.34 34.94
CA THR A 42 -24.38 -20.76 35.75
C THR A 42 -25.75 -21.34 35.36
N PHE A 43 -25.97 -21.55 34.06
CA PHE A 43 -27.24 -22.11 33.54
C PHE A 43 -27.27 -23.64 33.50
N ALA A 44 -26.11 -24.31 33.54
CA ALA A 44 -26.02 -25.79 33.48
C ALA A 44 -26.78 -26.51 34.57
N TYR A 45 -26.71 -26.01 35.80
CA TYR A 45 -27.43 -26.58 36.94
C TYR A 45 -28.94 -26.48 36.73
N GLY A 46 -29.44 -25.32 36.28
CA GLY A 46 -30.86 -25.14 35.97
C GLY A 46 -31.36 -26.07 34.89
N ALA A 47 -30.57 -26.22 33.80
CA ALA A 47 -30.90 -27.11 32.70
C ALA A 47 -30.92 -28.57 33.11
N ALA A 48 -29.97 -29.03 33.92
CA ALA A 48 -29.93 -30.37 34.46
C ALA A 48 -31.17 -30.67 35.36
N MET A 49 -31.56 -29.72 36.23
CA MET A 49 -32.77 -29.82 37.06
C MET A 49 -34.04 -29.95 36.21
N VAL A 50 -34.19 -29.17 35.16
CA VAL A 50 -35.35 -29.25 34.27
C VAL A 50 -35.40 -30.62 33.57
N LEU A 51 -34.25 -31.13 33.12
CA LEU A 51 -34.16 -32.41 32.44
C LEU A 51 -34.52 -33.59 33.36
N VAL A 52 -34.03 -33.60 34.60
CA VAL A 52 -34.36 -34.63 35.59
C VAL A 52 -35.83 -34.57 35.95
N ARG A 53 -36.43 -33.39 36.18
CA ARG A 53 -37.86 -33.25 36.42
C ARG A 53 -38.71 -33.73 35.25
N ALA A 54 -38.33 -33.40 34.03
CA ALA A 54 -39.03 -33.83 32.83
C ALA A 54 -38.94 -35.34 32.58
N SER A 55 -37.86 -35.98 33.03
CA SER A 55 -37.69 -37.44 32.92
C SER A 55 -38.53 -38.26 33.85
N GLY A 56 -39.12 -37.64 34.89
CA GLY A 56 -39.90 -38.34 35.93
C GLY A 56 -39.06 -39.19 36.92
N LEU A 57 -37.73 -39.05 36.86
CA LEU A 57 -36.83 -39.75 37.78
C LEU A 57 -36.77 -39.03 39.14
N PRO A 58 -36.73 -39.78 40.27
CA PRO A 58 -36.56 -39.17 41.56
C PRO A 58 -35.19 -38.54 41.73
N PHE A 59 -35.13 -37.29 42.25
CA PHE A 59 -33.89 -36.55 42.42
C PHE A 59 -33.24 -36.88 43.80
N THR A 60 -32.84 -38.16 43.97
CA THR A 60 -32.16 -38.63 45.19
C THR A 60 -30.88 -39.38 44.79
N VAL A 61 -29.88 -39.28 45.69
CA VAL A 61 -28.59 -39.97 45.50
C VAL A 61 -28.76 -41.49 45.52
N GLU A 62 -29.70 -41.98 46.37
CA GLU A 62 -30.01 -43.38 46.50
C GLU A 62 -30.57 -43.96 45.22
N ALA A 63 -31.55 -43.32 44.60
CA ALA A 63 -32.12 -43.74 43.33
C ALA A 63 -31.09 -43.73 42.19
N ALA A 64 -30.13 -42.80 42.19
CA ALA A 64 -29.06 -42.79 41.25
C ALA A 64 -28.02 -43.89 41.45
N GLN A 65 -27.86 -44.36 42.69
CA GLN A 65 -26.98 -45.52 42.99
C GLN A 65 -27.64 -46.85 42.64
N GLU A 66 -28.95 -46.96 42.85
CA GLU A 66 -29.71 -48.16 42.49
C GLU A 66 -29.83 -48.40 40.97
N SER A 67 -29.96 -47.31 40.19
CA SER A 67 -30.13 -47.40 38.75
C SER A 67 -29.29 -46.34 38.03
N PRO A 68 -27.95 -46.48 37.92
CA PRO A 68 -27.06 -45.41 37.44
C PRO A 68 -27.22 -45.08 35.96
N ALA A 69 -27.63 -46.05 35.12
CA ALA A 69 -27.65 -45.86 33.67
C ALA A 69 -28.56 -44.72 33.18
N PRO A 70 -29.82 -44.55 33.60
CA PRO A 70 -30.67 -43.44 33.18
C PRO A 70 -30.10 -42.07 33.60
N TYR A 71 -29.52 -41.96 34.81
CA TYR A 71 -28.92 -40.71 35.28
C TYR A 71 -27.64 -40.36 34.50
N MET A 72 -26.80 -41.34 34.17
CA MET A 72 -25.61 -41.14 33.33
C MET A 72 -25.98 -40.68 31.93
N LEU A 73 -27.02 -41.23 31.33
CA LEU A 73 -27.51 -40.83 30.01
C LEU A 73 -28.10 -39.41 30.02
N LEU A 74 -28.89 -39.07 31.02
CA LEU A 74 -29.42 -37.70 31.19
C LEU A 74 -28.32 -36.69 31.49
N ALA A 75 -27.33 -37.06 32.31
CA ALA A 75 -26.15 -36.23 32.52
C ALA A 75 -25.36 -36.00 31.23
N GLY A 76 -25.16 -37.05 30.42
CA GLY A 76 -24.55 -36.96 29.12
C GLY A 76 -25.31 -36.03 28.15
N LEU A 77 -26.64 -36.16 28.10
CA LEU A 77 -27.51 -35.28 27.33
C LEU A 77 -27.43 -33.82 27.82
N ALA A 78 -27.45 -33.60 29.13
CA ALA A 78 -27.29 -32.27 29.69
C ALA A 78 -25.93 -31.62 29.28
N VAL A 79 -24.83 -32.36 29.35
CA VAL A 79 -23.51 -31.90 28.91
C VAL A 79 -23.52 -31.51 27.42
N VAL A 80 -24.16 -32.31 26.57
CA VAL A 80 -24.32 -32.02 25.14
C VAL A 80 -25.08 -30.71 24.89
N TRP A 81 -26.19 -30.51 25.61
CA TRP A 81 -26.98 -29.27 25.49
C TRP A 81 -26.26 -28.04 26.05
N VAL A 82 -25.57 -28.17 27.16
CA VAL A 82 -24.74 -27.12 27.75
C VAL A 82 -23.64 -26.72 26.76
N PHE A 83 -23.03 -27.71 26.11
CA PHE A 83 -22.04 -27.42 25.04
C PHE A 83 -22.65 -26.66 23.83
N LEU A 84 -23.85 -27.09 23.39
CA LEU A 84 -24.57 -26.42 22.30
C LEU A 84 -24.90 -24.95 22.65
N PHE A 85 -25.41 -24.68 23.82
CA PHE A 85 -25.66 -23.32 24.29
C PHE A 85 -24.38 -22.49 24.33
N GLY A 86 -23.25 -23.09 24.75
CA GLY A 86 -21.93 -22.46 24.71
C GLY A 86 -21.50 -22.12 23.30
N LEU A 87 -21.70 -23.01 22.33
CA LEU A 87 -21.42 -22.75 20.93
C LEU A 87 -22.29 -21.64 20.33
N ILE A 88 -23.60 -21.66 20.61
CA ILE A 88 -24.54 -20.60 20.18
C ILE A 88 -24.10 -19.26 20.76
N ALA A 89 -23.81 -19.18 22.05
CA ALA A 89 -23.35 -17.96 22.71
C ALA A 89 -22.04 -17.43 22.10
N LEU A 90 -21.08 -18.31 21.78
CA LEU A 90 -19.83 -17.93 21.11
C LEU A 90 -20.07 -17.42 19.68
N VAL A 91 -20.97 -18.03 18.90
CA VAL A 91 -21.32 -17.58 17.57
C VAL A 91 -22.02 -16.22 17.60
N LEU A 92 -22.98 -16.04 18.50
CA LEU A 92 -23.65 -14.75 18.70
C LEU A 92 -22.65 -13.67 19.11
N LEU A 93 -21.76 -13.99 20.05
CA LEU A 93 -20.71 -13.05 20.47
C LEU A 93 -19.76 -12.69 19.32
N GLU A 94 -19.42 -13.65 18.46
CA GLU A 94 -18.60 -13.40 17.26
C GLU A 94 -19.33 -12.57 16.21
N LEU A 95 -20.65 -12.73 16.08
CA LEU A 95 -21.47 -11.95 15.15
C LEU A 95 -21.56 -10.47 15.58
N PHE A 96 -21.80 -10.21 16.88
CA PHE A 96 -21.95 -8.85 17.40
C PHE A 96 -20.62 -8.17 17.76
N LEU A 97 -19.60 -8.95 18.17
CA LEU A 97 -18.28 -8.49 18.61
C LEU A 97 -17.17 -9.35 17.98
N PRO A 98 -16.78 -9.14 16.73
CA PRO A 98 -15.77 -9.96 16.03
C PRO A 98 -14.45 -10.11 16.78
N THR A 99 -13.79 -11.28 16.63
CA THR A 99 -12.47 -11.55 17.22
C THR A 99 -11.43 -10.54 16.70
N GLY A 100 -10.72 -9.90 17.65
CA GLY A 100 -9.76 -8.82 17.32
C GLY A 100 -10.27 -7.40 17.60
N THR A 101 -11.56 -7.21 17.89
CA THR A 101 -12.09 -5.89 18.30
C THR A 101 -11.71 -5.51 19.74
N LEU A 102 -11.48 -6.50 20.61
CA LEU A 102 -11.02 -6.26 21.97
C LEU A 102 -9.51 -6.54 22.06
N PRO A 103 -8.70 -5.56 22.46
CA PRO A 103 -7.27 -5.75 22.65
C PRO A 103 -6.99 -6.73 23.82
N PRO A 104 -5.85 -7.48 23.77
CA PRO A 104 -5.49 -8.39 24.86
C PRO A 104 -5.38 -7.65 26.20
N ALA A 105 -5.91 -8.24 27.27
CA ALA A 105 -6.06 -7.58 28.58
C ALA A 105 -4.72 -7.02 29.15
N LEU A 106 -3.60 -7.70 28.94
CA LEU A 106 -2.27 -7.20 29.33
C LEU A 106 -1.88 -5.92 28.58
N SER A 107 -2.28 -5.80 27.31
CA SER A 107 -2.01 -4.58 26.53
C SER A 107 -2.90 -3.40 26.96
N LEU A 108 -3.96 -3.66 27.74
CA LEU A 108 -4.80 -2.60 28.31
C LEU A 108 -4.06 -1.82 29.41
N VAL A 109 -3.15 -2.44 30.14
CA VAL A 109 -2.39 -1.81 31.24
C VAL A 109 -1.09 -1.20 30.74
N THR A 110 -0.28 -1.93 29.95
CA THR A 110 1.07 -1.52 29.56
C THR A 110 1.13 -0.43 28.46
N GLY A 111 0.07 -0.27 27.67
CA GLY A 111 0.02 0.70 26.55
C GLY A 111 -0.89 1.92 26.75
N TRP A 112 -1.44 2.15 27.97
CA TRP A 112 -2.50 3.14 28.18
C TRP A 112 -2.07 4.58 27.85
N LYS A 113 -0.86 5.00 28.21
CA LYS A 113 -0.34 6.34 27.90
C LYS A 113 -0.19 6.55 26.38
N ALA A 114 0.31 5.55 25.66
CA ALA A 114 0.47 5.60 24.20
C ALA A 114 -0.90 5.58 23.47
N ARG A 115 -1.85 4.78 23.95
CA ARG A 115 -3.24 4.75 23.42
C ARG A 115 -3.98 6.05 23.67
N ARG A 116 -3.88 6.64 24.87
CA ARG A 116 -4.52 7.92 25.19
C ARG A 116 -3.96 9.05 24.32
N ARG A 117 -2.65 9.02 24.03
CA ARG A 117 -2.01 9.99 23.13
C ARG A 117 -2.51 9.82 21.68
N ARG A 118 -2.55 8.58 21.18
CA ARG A 118 -3.10 8.25 19.84
C ARG A 118 -4.58 8.57 19.72
N ALA A 119 -5.40 8.23 20.74
CA ALA A 119 -6.82 8.55 20.74
C ALA A 119 -7.08 10.07 20.74
N ARG A 120 -6.30 10.85 21.51
CA ARG A 120 -6.36 12.31 21.49
C ARG A 120 -5.97 12.87 20.13
N ARG A 121 -4.92 12.32 19.50
CA ARG A 121 -4.49 12.75 18.18
C ARG A 121 -5.55 12.41 17.12
N TYR A 122 -6.11 11.21 17.14
CA TYR A 122 -7.21 10.81 16.26
C TYR A 122 -8.45 11.72 16.42
N ALA A 123 -8.83 12.01 17.66
CA ALA A 123 -9.93 12.92 17.95
C ALA A 123 -9.66 14.33 17.39
N ARG A 124 -8.41 14.83 17.53
CA ARG A 124 -7.99 16.12 16.98
C ARG A 124 -8.08 16.14 15.45
N ILE A 125 -7.56 15.13 14.75
CA ILE A 125 -7.63 15.03 13.28
C ILE A 125 -9.10 14.96 12.81
N THR A 126 -9.93 14.18 13.50
CA THR A 126 -11.37 14.11 13.20
C THR A 126 -12.07 15.45 13.43
N ALA A 127 -11.72 16.15 14.51
CA ALA A 127 -12.24 17.50 14.80
C ALA A 127 -11.83 18.51 13.73
N ILE A 128 -10.57 18.49 13.28
CA ILE A 128 -10.09 19.31 12.16
C ILE A 128 -10.90 19.04 10.89
N ALA A 129 -11.08 17.78 10.52
CA ALA A 129 -11.88 17.42 9.35
C ALA A 129 -13.35 17.90 9.46
N VAL A 130 -13.96 17.81 10.64
CA VAL A 130 -15.32 18.34 10.89
C VAL A 130 -15.35 19.87 10.84
N LYS A 131 -14.38 20.54 11.45
CA LYS A 131 -14.22 22.01 11.43
C LYS A 131 -14.18 22.55 10.00
N HIS A 132 -13.44 21.89 9.11
CA HIS A 132 -13.34 22.27 7.70
C HIS A 132 -14.49 21.70 6.82
N GLY A 133 -15.58 21.20 7.42
CA GLY A 133 -16.79 20.78 6.71
C GLY A 133 -16.70 19.42 6.01
N LEU A 134 -15.62 18.64 6.27
CA LEU A 134 -15.39 17.31 5.65
C LEU A 134 -16.14 16.17 6.36
N GLY A 135 -16.82 16.44 7.49
CA GLY A 135 -17.50 15.41 8.30
C GLY A 135 -18.59 14.63 7.56
N GLY A 136 -19.25 15.25 6.57
CA GLY A 136 -20.25 14.60 5.71
C GLY A 136 -19.65 13.55 4.79
N TYR A 137 -18.44 13.78 4.27
CA TYR A 137 -17.70 12.85 3.42
C TYR A 137 -17.18 11.66 4.23
N LEU A 138 -16.73 11.89 5.46
CA LEU A 138 -16.30 10.82 6.40
C LEU A 138 -17.43 9.87 6.80
N ARG A 139 -18.69 10.30 6.67
CA ARG A 139 -19.90 9.50 6.98
C ARG A 139 -20.59 8.91 5.75
N GLY A 140 -20.03 9.10 4.55
CA GLY A 140 -20.63 8.63 3.31
C GLY A 140 -21.96 9.29 2.90
N ARG A 141 -22.37 10.37 3.60
CA ARG A 141 -23.68 11.02 3.41
C ARG A 141 -23.72 12.05 2.27
N ARG A 142 -22.59 12.49 1.74
CA ARG A 142 -22.53 13.40 0.58
C ARG A 142 -22.15 12.65 -0.67
N ARG A 143 -23.04 12.63 -1.63
CA ARG A 143 -22.77 12.27 -3.04
C ARG A 143 -21.95 13.40 -3.69
N THR A 144 -21.21 13.08 -4.76
CA THR A 144 -20.40 14.01 -5.55
C THR A 144 -21.03 15.40 -5.70
N ALA A 145 -20.30 16.44 -5.29
CA ALA A 145 -20.75 17.81 -5.41
C ALA A 145 -20.72 18.27 -6.89
N PRO A 146 -21.62 19.12 -7.36
CA PRO A 146 -21.52 19.78 -8.67
C PRO A 146 -20.19 20.59 -8.74
N ALA A 147 -19.70 20.87 -9.95
CA ALA A 147 -18.36 21.44 -10.20
C ALA A 147 -17.97 22.64 -9.30
N GLN A 148 -18.91 23.54 -9.02
CA GLN A 148 -18.70 24.66 -8.08
C GLN A 148 -18.49 24.22 -6.62
N GLY A 149 -19.03 23.06 -6.22
CA GLY A 149 -18.83 22.48 -4.90
C GLY A 149 -17.48 21.79 -4.74
N MET A 150 -16.87 21.32 -5.85
CA MET A 150 -15.56 20.63 -5.83
C MET A 150 -14.41 21.55 -5.43
N ALA A 151 -14.33 22.77 -5.99
CA ALA A 151 -13.30 23.74 -5.63
C ALA A 151 -13.38 24.16 -4.14
N LYS A 152 -14.60 24.31 -3.60
CA LYS A 152 -14.80 24.59 -2.16
C LYS A 152 -14.34 23.40 -1.30
N THR A 153 -14.64 22.17 -1.72
CA THR A 153 -14.22 20.97 -1.01
C THR A 153 -12.70 20.80 -1.07
N ALA A 154 -12.07 21.07 -2.22
CA ALA A 154 -10.63 21.05 -2.39
C ALA A 154 -9.94 22.04 -1.43
N ARG A 155 -10.38 23.29 -1.36
CA ARG A 155 -9.87 24.28 -0.39
C ARG A 155 -10.05 23.84 1.06
N SER A 156 -11.22 23.28 1.41
CA SER A 156 -11.46 22.73 2.74
C SER A 156 -10.52 21.57 3.08
N LEU A 157 -10.25 20.70 2.13
CA LEU A 157 -9.30 19.60 2.30
C LEU A 157 -7.88 20.12 2.49
N THR A 158 -7.41 21.03 1.65
CA THR A 158 -6.09 21.67 1.74
C THR A 158 -5.89 22.35 3.10
N ALA A 159 -6.87 23.12 3.56
CA ALA A 159 -6.84 23.76 4.87
C ALA A 159 -6.82 22.74 6.03
N ALA A 160 -7.59 21.65 5.92
CA ALA A 160 -7.60 20.59 6.92
C ALA A 160 -6.28 19.82 6.98
N LEU A 161 -5.67 19.51 5.83
CA LEU A 161 -4.37 18.82 5.75
C LEU A 161 -3.26 19.72 6.34
N ASN A 162 -3.28 21.01 6.04
CA ASN A 162 -2.32 21.97 6.59
C ASN A 162 -2.41 22.07 8.12
N GLU A 163 -3.63 22.16 8.69
CA GLU A 163 -3.84 22.19 10.15
C GLU A 163 -3.54 20.82 10.80
N ALA A 164 -3.71 19.73 10.07
CA ALA A 164 -3.44 18.37 10.56
C ALA A 164 -1.95 18.11 10.79
N GLY A 165 -1.06 18.77 10.04
CA GLY A 165 0.39 18.74 10.23
C GLY A 165 1.13 17.92 9.16
N VAL A 166 2.44 17.77 9.38
CA VAL A 166 3.45 17.38 8.39
C VAL A 166 3.10 16.16 7.54
N ALA A 167 2.71 15.05 8.17
CA ALA A 167 2.37 13.82 7.45
C ALA A 167 1.16 14.01 6.52
N PHE A 168 0.18 14.81 6.94
CA PHE A 168 -1.00 15.12 6.15
C PHE A 168 -0.71 16.13 5.04
N ILE A 169 0.19 17.10 5.27
CA ILE A 169 0.69 18.01 4.24
C ILE A 169 1.38 17.20 3.13
N LYS A 170 2.31 16.30 3.49
CA LYS A 170 2.99 15.41 2.53
C LYS A 170 2.02 14.48 1.79
N PHE A 171 1.01 13.96 2.49
CA PHE A 171 -0.05 13.19 1.82
C PHE A 171 -0.81 14.03 0.78
N GLY A 172 -1.14 15.28 1.12
CA GLY A 172 -1.76 16.22 0.18
C GLY A 172 -0.86 16.56 -1.00
N GLN A 173 0.45 16.74 -0.77
CA GLN A 173 1.44 16.96 -1.83
C GLN A 173 1.56 15.76 -2.76
N MET A 174 1.60 14.53 -2.21
CA MET A 174 1.55 13.32 -3.03
C MET A 174 0.28 13.27 -3.88
N LEU A 175 -0.88 13.59 -3.33
CA LEU A 175 -2.12 13.65 -4.09
C LEU A 175 -2.11 14.75 -5.17
N SER A 176 -1.43 15.89 -4.95
CA SER A 176 -1.34 16.97 -5.94
C SER A 176 -0.56 16.55 -7.20
N THR A 177 0.34 15.58 -7.07
CA THR A 177 1.13 15.04 -8.20
C THR A 177 0.44 13.86 -8.90
N ARG A 178 -0.79 13.52 -8.50
CA ARG A 178 -1.56 12.36 -8.99
C ARG A 178 -2.91 12.81 -9.61
N PRO A 179 -2.88 13.46 -10.79
CA PRO A 179 -4.11 13.86 -11.50
C PRO A 179 -4.96 12.65 -11.95
N ASP A 180 -4.38 11.45 -11.94
CA ASP A 180 -5.06 10.17 -12.15
C ASP A 180 -6.03 9.80 -11.02
N LEU A 181 -5.79 10.28 -9.80
CA LEU A 181 -6.55 9.90 -8.62
C LEU A 181 -7.55 10.97 -8.17
N VAL A 182 -7.21 12.23 -8.38
CA VAL A 182 -8.03 13.34 -7.89
C VAL A 182 -8.31 14.36 -9.00
N PRO A 183 -9.51 14.96 -9.07
CA PRO A 183 -9.85 15.96 -10.05
C PRO A 183 -8.91 17.17 -10.01
N GLU A 184 -8.74 17.87 -11.15
CA GLU A 184 -7.85 19.03 -11.31
C GLU A 184 -8.06 20.13 -10.26
N ALA A 185 -9.31 20.34 -9.80
CA ALA A 185 -9.59 21.29 -8.74
C ALA A 185 -8.88 20.97 -7.42
N PHE A 186 -8.65 19.68 -7.14
CA PHE A 186 -7.92 19.23 -5.95
C PHE A 186 -6.40 19.32 -6.17
N THR A 187 -5.88 18.89 -7.31
CA THR A 187 -4.45 18.96 -7.60
C THR A 187 -3.95 20.40 -7.54
N ARG A 188 -4.70 21.35 -8.08
CA ARG A 188 -4.40 22.78 -8.07
C ARG A 188 -4.36 23.36 -6.64
N GLU A 189 -5.35 23.05 -5.80
CA GLU A 189 -5.40 23.57 -4.42
C GLU A 189 -4.38 22.89 -3.52
N LEU A 190 -4.15 21.57 -3.70
CA LEU A 190 -3.18 20.79 -2.93
C LEU A 190 -1.72 21.16 -3.26
N SER A 191 -1.42 21.62 -4.48
CA SER A 191 -0.08 22.07 -4.86
C SER A 191 0.37 23.33 -4.09
N ALA A 192 -0.58 24.06 -3.50
CA ALA A 192 -0.27 25.21 -2.63
C ALA A 192 0.21 24.81 -1.23
N LEU A 193 0.18 23.50 -0.87
CA LEU A 193 0.69 23.02 0.42
C LEU A 193 2.22 23.17 0.49
N GLN A 194 2.68 24.04 1.39
CA GLN A 194 4.11 24.31 1.61
C GLN A 194 4.62 23.55 2.84
N THR A 195 5.88 23.14 2.77
CA THR A 195 6.56 22.40 3.85
C THR A 195 7.53 23.24 4.66
N ARG A 196 7.53 24.57 4.51
CA ARG A 196 8.37 25.45 5.34
C ARG A 196 7.96 25.31 6.80
N ALA A 197 8.90 25.05 7.66
CA ALA A 197 8.71 24.95 9.10
C ALA A 197 9.72 25.83 9.83
N ASP A 198 9.31 26.43 10.95
CA ASP A 198 10.21 27.20 11.79
C ASP A 198 11.41 26.35 12.23
N PRO A 199 12.64 26.89 12.22
CA PRO A 199 13.82 26.15 12.66
C PRO A 199 13.71 25.66 14.11
N GLU A 200 14.17 24.46 14.38
CA GLU A 200 14.39 23.96 15.74
C GLU A 200 15.64 24.63 16.31
N PRO A 201 15.67 24.98 17.59
CA PRO A 201 16.83 25.54 18.23
C PRO A 201 18.05 24.63 18.18
N TRP A 202 19.23 25.21 17.89
CA TRP A 202 20.49 24.47 17.75
C TRP A 202 20.76 23.47 18.88
N PRO A 203 20.61 23.77 20.19
CA PRO A 203 20.90 22.78 21.25
C PRO A 203 20.05 21.50 21.19
N ARG A 204 18.91 21.52 20.47
CA ARG A 204 18.10 20.30 20.22
C ARG A 204 18.65 19.53 19.03
N ILE A 205 19.07 20.21 17.99
CA ILE A 205 19.69 19.61 16.78
C ILE A 205 21.05 19.03 17.13
N GLU A 206 21.91 19.75 17.88
CA GLU A 206 23.21 19.27 18.33
C GLU A 206 23.11 17.94 19.09
N ARG A 207 22.12 17.83 20.00
CA ARG A 207 21.85 16.56 20.69
C ARG A 207 21.43 15.47 19.73
N ALA A 208 20.59 15.77 18.75
CA ALA A 208 20.16 14.79 17.74
C ALA A 208 21.33 14.32 16.87
N VAL A 209 22.24 15.22 16.52
CA VAL A 209 23.50 14.88 15.81
C VAL A 209 24.39 14.01 16.67
N ALA A 210 24.63 14.36 17.94
CA ALA A 210 25.43 13.57 18.87
C ALA A 210 24.82 12.16 19.09
N ASP A 211 23.49 12.07 19.27
CA ASP A 211 22.78 10.80 19.41
C ASP A 211 22.92 9.93 18.13
N ALA A 212 22.87 10.54 16.95
CA ALA A 212 23.01 9.86 15.68
C ALA A 212 24.44 9.35 15.42
N LEU A 213 25.46 10.12 15.86
CA LEU A 213 26.88 9.77 15.77
C LEU A 213 27.32 8.77 16.85
N GLY A 214 26.61 8.69 17.97
CA GLY A 214 27.01 7.95 19.17
C GLY A 214 28.21 8.56 19.91
N ARG A 215 28.59 9.81 19.62
CA ARG A 215 29.73 10.56 20.19
C ARG A 215 29.50 12.08 20.09
N PRO A 216 30.21 12.90 20.87
CA PRO A 216 30.11 14.33 20.84
C PRO A 216 30.39 14.92 19.45
N VAL A 217 29.61 15.95 19.07
CA VAL A 217 29.70 16.62 17.75
C VAL A 217 31.12 17.14 17.48
N GLY A 218 31.77 17.73 18.47
CA GLY A 218 33.13 18.26 18.36
C GLY A 218 34.25 17.23 18.17
N GLU A 219 33.96 15.94 18.33
CA GLU A 219 34.93 14.87 18.00
C GLU A 219 35.04 14.61 16.49
N VAL A 220 33.96 14.89 15.76
CA VAL A 220 33.84 14.66 14.30
C VAL A 220 34.04 15.94 13.53
N PHE A 221 33.36 17.01 13.94
CA PHE A 221 33.36 18.28 13.23
C PHE A 221 34.26 19.29 13.93
N ALA A 222 35.06 20.04 13.16
CA ALA A 222 35.81 21.18 13.62
C ALA A 222 34.88 22.36 13.95
N SER A 223 33.84 22.54 13.12
CA SER A 223 32.80 23.56 13.33
C SER A 223 31.48 23.08 12.73
N VAL A 224 30.37 23.55 13.32
CA VAL A 224 29.01 23.42 12.76
C VAL A 224 28.32 24.76 12.89
N ASP A 225 27.71 25.26 11.83
CA ASP A 225 26.94 26.49 11.86
C ASP A 225 25.61 26.25 12.59
N PRO A 226 25.32 26.99 13.70
CA PRO A 226 24.05 26.88 14.40
C PRO A 226 22.85 27.32 13.55
N GLU A 227 23.06 28.24 12.59
CA GLU A 227 22.01 28.71 11.70
C GLU A 227 21.81 27.73 10.56
N PRO A 228 20.58 27.21 10.34
CA PRO A 228 20.35 26.24 9.31
C PRO A 228 20.36 26.86 7.91
N LEU A 229 21.00 26.20 6.96
CA LEU A 229 20.89 26.53 5.53
C LEU A 229 19.46 26.35 5.00
N ALA A 230 18.74 25.36 5.53
CA ALA A 230 17.35 25.08 5.19
C ALA A 230 16.63 24.38 6.35
N ALA A 231 15.33 24.65 6.49
CA ALA A 231 14.47 24.02 7.47
C ALA A 231 13.21 23.50 6.79
N ALA A 232 13.09 22.16 6.74
CA ALA A 232 11.92 21.46 6.24
C ALA A 232 11.08 20.90 7.38
N SER A 233 9.96 20.30 7.06
CA SER A 233 9.00 19.75 8.02
C SER A 233 9.56 18.63 8.91
N VAL A 234 10.44 17.79 8.38
CA VAL A 234 11.04 16.62 9.08
C VAL A 234 12.54 16.73 9.26
N ALA A 235 13.20 17.71 8.63
CA ALA A 235 14.66 17.86 8.59
C ALA A 235 15.12 19.30 8.76
N GLN A 236 16.36 19.47 9.20
CA GLN A 236 17.13 20.69 9.08
C GLN A 236 18.48 20.39 8.45
N VAL A 237 19.01 21.37 7.73
CA VAL A 237 20.27 21.25 7.00
C VAL A 237 21.23 22.30 7.55
N HIS A 238 22.39 21.89 8.04
CA HIS A 238 23.40 22.76 8.61
C HIS A 238 24.73 22.62 7.87
N ALA A 239 25.43 23.74 7.71
CA ALA A 239 26.81 23.71 7.23
C ALA A 239 27.75 23.26 8.35
N ALA A 240 28.77 22.48 7.98
CA ALA A 240 29.79 22.03 8.90
C ALA A 240 31.13 21.83 8.20
N GLU A 241 32.19 21.70 9.00
CA GLU A 241 33.53 21.38 8.55
C GLU A 241 34.06 20.18 9.34
N LEU A 242 34.52 19.17 8.65
CA LEU A 242 35.20 18.02 9.26
C LEU A 242 36.57 18.46 9.81
N ARG A 243 37.15 17.62 10.69
CA ARG A 243 38.45 17.95 11.28
C ARG A 243 39.62 18.00 10.30
N ASP A 244 39.46 17.41 9.12
CA ASP A 244 40.43 17.46 8.02
C ASP A 244 40.28 18.70 7.11
N GLY A 245 39.33 19.58 7.43
CA GLY A 245 39.01 20.80 6.66
C GLY A 245 37.99 20.58 5.54
N THR A 246 37.45 19.38 5.38
CA THR A 246 36.42 19.09 4.35
C THR A 246 35.11 19.78 4.71
N ARG A 247 34.59 20.61 3.79
CA ARG A 247 33.29 21.28 3.97
C ARG A 247 32.15 20.33 3.66
N VAL A 248 31.26 20.14 4.63
CA VAL A 248 30.14 19.20 4.55
C VAL A 248 28.81 19.88 4.91
N VAL A 249 27.72 19.19 4.63
CA VAL A 249 26.37 19.55 5.00
C VAL A 249 25.78 18.42 5.85
N LEU A 250 25.16 18.78 6.95
CA LEU A 250 24.46 17.86 7.86
C LEU A 250 22.94 17.98 7.61
N LYS A 251 22.34 16.96 7.02
CA LYS A 251 20.87 16.81 6.95
C LYS A 251 20.42 16.02 8.17
N VAL A 252 19.81 16.71 9.13
CA VAL A 252 19.47 16.16 10.46
C VAL A 252 17.96 16.02 10.57
N GLN A 253 17.49 14.85 10.98
CA GLN A 253 16.07 14.66 11.27
C GLN A 253 15.65 15.42 12.52
N ARG A 254 14.51 16.12 12.46
CA ARG A 254 14.00 16.87 13.62
C ARG A 254 13.69 15.94 14.78
N PRO A 255 14.08 16.32 16.03
CA PRO A 255 13.79 15.53 17.22
C PRO A 255 12.30 15.23 17.37
N GLY A 256 11.94 13.95 17.37
CA GLY A 256 10.56 13.50 17.53
C GLY A 256 9.73 13.43 16.24
N ALA A 257 10.24 13.82 15.09
CA ALA A 257 9.56 13.76 13.80
C ALA A 257 9.12 12.30 13.49
N GLN A 258 9.99 11.32 13.65
CA GLN A 258 9.67 9.91 13.43
C GLN A 258 8.45 9.46 14.24
N ARG A 259 8.45 9.73 15.57
CA ARG A 259 7.35 9.31 16.45
C ARG A 259 6.02 9.98 16.11
N GLN A 260 6.07 11.22 15.64
CA GLN A 260 4.88 11.96 15.21
C GLN A 260 4.34 11.37 13.90
N VAL A 261 5.23 11.14 12.93
CA VAL A 261 4.87 10.56 11.63
C VAL A 261 4.29 9.15 11.81
N GLU A 262 4.92 8.28 12.61
CA GLU A 262 4.38 6.94 12.91
C GLU A 262 2.95 7.00 13.49
N ALA A 263 2.70 7.96 14.40
CA ALA A 263 1.37 8.14 14.98
C ALA A 263 0.34 8.65 13.96
N ASP A 264 0.76 9.56 13.08
CA ASP A 264 -0.09 10.13 12.04
C ASP A 264 -0.37 9.11 10.91
N MET A 265 0.62 8.24 10.59
CA MET A 265 0.44 7.13 9.64
C MET A 265 -0.55 6.08 10.15
N ASP A 266 -0.48 5.68 11.42
CA ASP A 266 -1.49 4.77 12.00
C ASP A 266 -2.92 5.35 11.87
N ILE A 267 -3.06 6.67 12.03
CA ILE A 267 -4.34 7.37 11.85
C ILE A 267 -4.77 7.37 10.38
N LEU A 268 -3.86 7.70 9.46
CA LEU A 268 -4.14 7.79 8.03
C LEU A 268 -4.54 6.41 7.46
N LEU A 269 -3.81 5.35 7.82
CA LEU A 269 -4.11 3.98 7.42
C LEU A 269 -5.48 3.48 7.94
N ARG A 270 -5.85 3.85 9.17
CA ARG A 270 -7.19 3.54 9.71
C ARG A 270 -8.29 4.32 9.00
N LEU A 271 -8.01 5.58 8.69
CA LEU A 271 -8.95 6.44 7.97
C LEU A 271 -9.14 5.91 6.54
N GLY A 272 -8.07 5.55 5.84
CA GLY A 272 -8.10 4.95 4.50
C GLY A 272 -8.95 3.70 4.46
N ARG A 273 -8.69 2.74 5.36
CA ARG A 273 -9.50 1.51 5.49
C ARG A 273 -10.96 1.79 5.80
N ARG A 274 -11.24 2.78 6.66
CA ARG A 274 -12.62 3.16 6.97
C ARG A 274 -13.32 3.77 5.77
N LEU A 275 -12.69 4.70 5.07
CA LEU A 275 -13.26 5.37 3.89
C LEU A 275 -13.53 4.38 2.77
N GLU A 276 -12.63 3.46 2.49
CA GLU A 276 -12.81 2.41 1.48
C GLU A 276 -14.00 1.50 1.79
N ARG A 277 -14.19 1.10 3.06
CA ARG A 277 -15.30 0.25 3.49
C ARG A 277 -16.65 0.97 3.60
N SER A 278 -16.65 2.28 3.90
CA SER A 278 -17.86 3.02 4.24
C SER A 278 -18.36 3.95 3.14
N THR A 279 -17.61 4.15 2.05
CA THR A 279 -17.94 5.08 0.98
C THR A 279 -17.69 4.48 -0.39
N ALA A 280 -18.64 4.67 -1.33
CA ALA A 280 -18.48 4.20 -2.71
C ALA A 280 -17.29 4.85 -3.43
N TRP A 281 -17.01 6.14 -3.16
CA TRP A 281 -15.87 6.84 -3.75
C TRP A 281 -14.53 6.34 -3.18
N GLY A 282 -14.50 5.97 -1.89
CA GLY A 282 -13.30 5.41 -1.27
C GLY A 282 -12.92 4.05 -1.85
N ALA A 283 -13.93 3.20 -2.09
CA ALA A 283 -13.73 1.91 -2.76
C ALA A 283 -13.29 2.09 -4.23
N ALA A 284 -13.92 3.04 -4.95
CA ALA A 284 -13.57 3.31 -6.35
C ALA A 284 -12.14 3.84 -6.52
N LEU A 285 -11.65 4.66 -5.57
CA LEU A 285 -10.28 5.20 -5.59
C LEU A 285 -9.23 4.26 -4.97
N GLY A 286 -9.63 3.18 -4.31
CA GLY A 286 -8.69 2.30 -3.60
C GLY A 286 -7.91 3.04 -2.49
N VAL A 287 -8.61 3.84 -1.67
CA VAL A 287 -7.99 4.75 -0.69
C VAL A 287 -7.10 4.00 0.30
N GLN A 288 -7.39 2.74 0.62
CA GLN A 288 -6.52 1.93 1.48
C GLN A 288 -5.16 1.71 0.83
N ARG A 289 -5.11 1.27 -0.43
CA ARG A 289 -3.86 1.06 -1.16
C ARG A 289 -3.06 2.35 -1.32
N LEU A 290 -3.74 3.48 -1.54
CA LEU A 290 -3.10 4.80 -1.59
C LEU A 290 -2.44 5.17 -0.27
N THR A 291 -3.14 5.00 0.84
CA THR A 291 -2.59 5.31 2.17
C THR A 291 -1.48 4.35 2.58
N GLU A 292 -1.55 3.08 2.20
CA GLU A 292 -0.49 2.08 2.42
C GLU A 292 0.77 2.41 1.60
N GLY A 293 0.62 2.74 0.32
CA GLY A 293 1.74 3.15 -0.53
C GLY A 293 2.39 4.44 -0.04
N PHE A 294 1.60 5.42 0.39
CA PHE A 294 2.12 6.65 0.98
C PHE A 294 2.87 6.39 2.30
N ALA A 295 2.33 5.53 3.16
CA ALA A 295 2.98 5.21 4.42
C ALA A 295 4.35 4.56 4.20
N ALA A 296 4.47 3.64 3.25
CA ALA A 296 5.74 3.02 2.86
C ALA A 296 6.74 4.06 2.32
N SER A 297 6.30 4.95 1.42
CA SER A 297 7.15 6.01 0.86
C SER A 297 7.64 7.00 1.93
N LEU A 298 6.77 7.37 2.89
CA LEU A 298 7.15 8.28 3.97
C LEU A 298 8.07 7.60 5.00
N GLU A 299 7.95 6.30 5.20
CA GLU A 299 8.86 5.52 6.04
C GLU A 299 10.27 5.44 5.42
N GLU A 300 10.37 5.28 4.09
CA GLU A 300 11.62 5.36 3.35
C GLU A 300 12.24 6.77 3.45
N GLU A 301 11.47 7.83 3.33
CA GLU A 301 11.93 9.23 3.46
C GLU A 301 12.48 9.54 4.86
N LEU A 302 12.04 8.83 5.88
CA LEU A 302 12.54 8.95 7.25
C LEU A 302 13.79 8.09 7.52
N ASP A 303 14.32 7.39 6.54
CA ASP A 303 15.55 6.62 6.67
C ASP A 303 16.63 7.14 5.71
N TYR A 304 17.49 8.04 6.21
CA TYR A 304 18.54 8.64 5.37
C TYR A 304 19.58 7.67 4.82
N ARG A 305 19.59 6.41 5.26
CA ARG A 305 20.40 5.37 4.63
C ARG A 305 19.90 5.07 3.23
N VAL A 306 18.58 5.14 3.01
CA VAL A 306 17.98 4.99 1.67
C VAL A 306 18.44 6.13 0.75
N GLU A 307 18.42 7.37 1.24
CA GLU A 307 18.89 8.53 0.48
C GLU A 307 20.39 8.44 0.18
N LEU A 308 21.19 7.99 1.14
CA LEU A 308 22.63 7.75 0.96
C LEU A 308 22.91 6.69 -0.10
N ASP A 309 22.20 5.56 -0.07
CA ASP A 309 22.34 4.50 -1.06
C ASP A 309 21.86 4.95 -2.46
N ASN A 310 20.83 5.76 -2.53
CA ASN A 310 20.36 6.39 -3.76
C ASN A 310 21.41 7.36 -4.32
N MET A 311 22.01 8.21 -3.47
CA MET A 311 23.10 9.12 -3.88
C MET A 311 24.25 8.36 -4.51
N ARG A 312 24.70 7.27 -3.89
CA ARG A 312 25.76 6.41 -4.41
C ARG A 312 25.36 5.77 -5.75
N ALA A 313 24.14 5.26 -5.84
CA ALA A 313 23.65 4.63 -7.05
C ALA A 313 23.61 5.61 -8.23
N VAL A 314 23.15 6.84 -8.01
CA VAL A 314 23.12 7.87 -9.06
C VAL A 314 24.53 8.37 -9.35
N ALA A 315 25.39 8.60 -8.34
CA ALA A 315 26.76 9.07 -8.51
C ALA A 315 27.62 8.10 -9.35
N ALA A 316 27.35 6.79 -9.25
CA ALA A 316 28.06 5.78 -10.03
C ALA A 316 27.73 5.85 -11.54
N GLU A 317 26.61 6.46 -11.89
CA GLU A 317 26.08 6.52 -13.24
C GLU A 317 26.19 7.91 -13.89
N VAL A 318 26.42 8.96 -13.08
CA VAL A 318 26.49 10.35 -13.55
C VAL A 318 27.85 10.65 -14.18
N ASP A 319 27.84 11.37 -15.32
CA ASP A 319 29.04 12.03 -15.85
C ASP A 319 29.33 13.29 -15.00
N GLY A 320 30.30 13.16 -14.10
CA GLY A 320 30.67 14.23 -13.15
C GLY A 320 31.11 15.54 -13.80
N ASP A 321 31.51 15.52 -15.06
CA ASP A 321 31.85 16.72 -15.85
C ASP A 321 30.61 17.49 -16.27
N ARG A 322 29.45 16.83 -16.35
CA ARG A 322 28.18 17.44 -16.75
C ARG A 322 27.36 17.93 -15.57
N VAL A 323 27.13 17.06 -14.61
CA VAL A 323 26.31 17.36 -13.42
C VAL A 323 26.92 16.65 -12.22
N ARG A 324 27.09 17.35 -11.12
CA ARG A 324 27.71 16.84 -9.91
C ARG A 324 26.67 16.22 -8.96
N VAL A 325 27.02 15.09 -8.35
CA VAL A 325 26.34 14.52 -7.20
C VAL A 325 27.23 14.71 -5.98
N PRO A 326 26.75 15.30 -4.86
CA PRO A 326 27.58 15.49 -3.67
C PRO A 326 28.13 14.16 -3.14
N GLY A 327 29.41 14.14 -2.78
CA GLY A 327 30.03 13.01 -2.12
C GLY A 327 29.36 12.74 -0.76
N VAL A 328 29.24 11.47 -0.37
CA VAL A 328 28.61 11.09 0.92
C VAL A 328 29.65 10.53 1.89
N HIS A 329 29.43 10.76 3.18
CA HIS A 329 30.26 10.25 4.28
C HIS A 329 29.50 9.20 5.10
N PRO A 330 29.51 7.92 4.68
CA PRO A 330 28.74 6.87 5.34
C PRO A 330 29.15 6.62 6.78
N GLU A 331 30.43 6.81 7.10
CA GLU A 331 31.01 6.64 8.42
C GLU A 331 30.45 7.63 9.47
N TYR A 332 29.88 8.76 8.99
CA TYR A 332 29.24 9.78 9.83
C TYR A 332 27.72 9.84 9.60
N SER A 333 27.20 9.00 8.72
CA SER A 333 25.77 8.97 8.38
C SER A 333 25.03 7.84 9.11
N SER A 334 23.75 8.03 9.36
CA SER A 334 22.89 7.07 10.05
C SER A 334 21.45 7.17 9.55
N ARG A 335 20.52 6.48 10.18
CA ARG A 335 19.08 6.59 9.86
C ARG A 335 18.55 8.01 9.97
N THR A 336 19.08 8.83 10.88
CA THR A 336 18.55 10.17 11.22
C THR A 336 19.51 11.31 10.91
N LEU A 337 20.67 11.03 10.40
CA LEU A 337 21.71 11.97 10.03
C LEU A 337 22.33 11.56 8.70
N LEU A 338 22.34 12.46 7.72
CA LEU A 338 23.09 12.31 6.48
C LEU A 338 24.18 13.38 6.43
N VAL A 339 25.42 12.94 6.25
CA VAL A 339 26.58 13.82 6.05
C VAL A 339 27.04 13.70 4.62
N MET A 340 27.05 14.83 3.92
CA MET A 340 27.41 14.90 2.50
C MET A 340 28.28 16.11 2.22
N GLU A 341 28.99 16.09 1.10
CA GLU A 341 29.79 17.20 0.61
C GLU A 341 28.96 18.47 0.46
N ARG A 342 29.51 19.60 0.87
CA ARG A 342 28.95 20.91 0.59
C ARG A 342 29.30 21.37 -0.81
N VAL A 343 28.34 21.33 -1.73
CA VAL A 343 28.48 21.86 -3.08
C VAL A 343 28.10 23.34 -3.08
N GLU A 344 28.92 24.15 -3.72
CA GLU A 344 28.67 25.59 -3.88
C GLU A 344 27.72 25.81 -5.07
N GLY A 345 26.74 26.68 -4.88
CA GLY A 345 25.75 27.02 -5.90
C GLY A 345 24.46 27.57 -5.28
N VAL A 346 23.58 28.04 -6.14
CA VAL A 346 22.26 28.57 -5.76
C VAL A 346 21.19 27.70 -6.42
N PRO A 347 20.10 27.33 -5.71
CA PRO A 347 18.99 26.65 -6.35
C PRO A 347 18.50 27.38 -7.59
N VAL A 348 18.18 26.65 -8.67
CA VAL A 348 17.72 27.24 -9.93
C VAL A 348 16.52 28.18 -9.72
N GLY A 349 15.65 27.88 -8.75
CA GLY A 349 14.51 28.71 -8.39
C GLY A 349 14.90 30.11 -7.89
N ASP A 350 16.09 30.26 -7.29
CA ASP A 350 16.62 31.50 -6.74
C ASP A 350 17.79 32.04 -7.57
N ALA A 351 18.15 31.39 -8.69
CA ALA A 351 19.34 31.67 -9.47
C ALA A 351 19.22 32.86 -10.46
N GLY A 352 18.16 33.68 -10.33
CA GLY A 352 17.97 34.86 -11.18
C GLY A 352 19.22 35.75 -11.32
N PRO A 353 19.90 36.14 -10.21
CA PRO A 353 21.14 36.94 -10.26
C PRO A 353 22.29 36.24 -11.01
N VAL A 354 22.48 34.92 -10.79
CA VAL A 354 23.52 34.12 -11.46
C VAL A 354 23.22 34.01 -12.94
N LEU A 355 21.98 33.65 -13.30
CA LEU A 355 21.53 33.50 -14.68
C LEU A 355 21.56 34.83 -15.45
N SER A 356 21.40 35.99 -14.78
CA SER A 356 21.50 37.29 -15.44
C SER A 356 22.91 37.63 -15.90
N ALA A 357 23.94 37.01 -15.33
CA ALA A 357 25.32 37.12 -15.76
C ALA A 357 25.66 36.26 -16.99
N PHE A 358 24.84 35.25 -17.30
CA PHE A 358 25.06 34.33 -18.43
C PHE A 358 24.46 34.91 -19.71
N THR A 359 25.16 34.67 -20.83
CA THR A 359 24.62 34.90 -22.17
C THR A 359 23.50 33.90 -22.47
N GLY A 360 22.66 34.18 -23.47
CA GLY A 360 21.62 33.24 -23.90
C GLY A 360 22.17 31.90 -24.37
N ALA A 361 23.38 31.87 -24.94
CA ALA A 361 24.07 30.67 -25.39
C ALA A 361 24.51 29.81 -24.18
N GLU A 362 25.11 30.43 -23.16
CA GLU A 362 25.54 29.73 -21.92
C GLU A 362 24.35 29.16 -21.12
N ARG A 363 23.24 29.89 -21.05
CA ARG A 363 22.02 29.38 -20.44
C ARG A 363 21.49 28.15 -21.17
N ARG A 364 21.46 28.22 -22.51
CA ARG A 364 21.02 27.10 -23.34
C ARG A 364 21.93 25.88 -23.15
N GLU A 365 23.24 26.07 -23.19
CA GLU A 365 24.22 25.00 -23.00
C GLU A 365 24.09 24.36 -21.62
N THR A 366 23.91 25.15 -20.57
CA THR A 366 23.71 24.66 -19.18
C THR A 366 22.41 23.84 -19.08
N ALA A 367 21.32 24.32 -19.68
CA ALA A 367 20.06 23.59 -19.68
C ALA A 367 20.15 22.28 -20.52
N GLU A 368 20.84 22.30 -21.67
CA GLU A 368 21.08 21.12 -22.51
C GLU A 368 21.94 20.07 -21.80
N ARG A 369 22.94 20.47 -21.02
CA ARG A 369 23.74 19.56 -20.19
C ARG A 369 22.87 18.86 -19.15
N LEU A 370 22.01 19.60 -18.44
CA LEU A 370 21.07 19.01 -17.47
C LEU A 370 20.12 18.01 -18.13
N VAL A 371 19.49 18.42 -19.23
CA VAL A 371 18.57 17.56 -20.00
C VAL A 371 19.28 16.31 -20.52
N GLY A 372 20.46 16.47 -21.08
CA GLY A 372 21.26 15.36 -21.60
C GLY A 372 21.62 14.34 -20.53
N GLU A 373 22.02 14.80 -19.34
CA GLU A 373 22.38 13.93 -18.24
C GLU A 373 21.17 13.14 -17.73
N VAL A 374 20.03 13.80 -17.52
CA VAL A 374 18.82 13.12 -17.02
C VAL A 374 18.27 12.12 -18.04
N LEU A 375 18.29 12.47 -19.32
CA LEU A 375 17.88 11.53 -20.37
C LEU A 375 18.81 10.31 -20.43
N ARG A 376 20.13 10.51 -20.23
CA ARG A 376 21.09 9.41 -20.13
C ARG A 376 20.80 8.51 -18.93
N GLN A 377 20.53 9.10 -17.75
CA GLN A 377 20.13 8.36 -16.56
C GLN A 377 18.88 7.49 -16.83
N ILE A 378 17.84 8.03 -17.46
CA ILE A 378 16.59 7.31 -17.74
C ILE A 378 16.80 6.23 -18.81
N SER A 379 17.47 6.55 -19.93
CA SER A 379 17.51 5.68 -21.11
C SER A 379 18.68 4.70 -21.13
N VAL A 380 19.82 5.04 -20.51
CA VAL A 380 21.05 4.23 -20.52
C VAL A 380 21.23 3.49 -19.20
N SER A 381 21.38 4.21 -18.09
CA SER A 381 21.63 3.57 -16.79
C SER A 381 20.37 2.97 -16.17
N GLY A 382 19.22 3.58 -16.37
CA GLY A 382 17.96 3.19 -15.76
C GLY A 382 17.83 3.58 -14.28
N VAL A 383 18.84 4.21 -13.71
CA VAL A 383 18.82 4.80 -12.36
C VAL A 383 18.83 6.31 -12.52
N PHE A 384 17.78 6.97 -12.07
CA PHE A 384 17.60 8.39 -12.32
C PHE A 384 16.98 9.12 -11.15
N HIS A 385 17.31 10.39 -11.01
CA HIS A 385 16.69 11.29 -10.05
C HIS A 385 15.24 11.57 -10.44
N ALA A 386 14.29 11.21 -9.58
CA ALA A 386 12.86 11.27 -9.91
C ALA A 386 12.15 12.57 -9.47
N ASP A 387 12.86 13.51 -8.84
CA ASP A 387 12.30 14.77 -8.31
C ASP A 387 13.19 15.99 -8.64
N LEU A 388 13.29 16.32 -9.91
CA LEU A 388 14.18 17.34 -10.49
C LEU A 388 13.56 18.75 -10.47
N HIS A 389 12.90 19.14 -9.37
CA HIS A 389 12.36 20.49 -9.25
C HIS A 389 13.48 21.55 -9.06
N MET A 390 13.17 22.82 -9.34
CA MET A 390 14.11 23.93 -9.31
C MET A 390 14.86 24.12 -7.95
N GLY A 391 14.34 23.60 -6.86
CA GLY A 391 14.98 23.62 -5.56
C GLY A 391 16.04 22.53 -5.37
N ASN A 392 16.02 21.46 -6.18
CA ASN A 392 16.94 20.31 -6.07
C ASN A 392 18.10 20.38 -7.08
N ILE A 393 18.16 21.42 -7.90
CA ILE A 393 19.26 21.64 -8.84
C ILE A 393 19.98 22.92 -8.45
N LEU A 394 21.27 22.82 -8.11
CA LEU A 394 22.15 23.98 -7.90
C LEU A 394 22.81 24.39 -9.22
N ILE A 395 22.96 25.68 -9.40
CA ILE A 395 23.78 26.27 -10.43
C ILE A 395 24.86 27.15 -9.81
N ALA A 396 26.10 26.89 -10.15
CA ALA A 396 27.26 27.68 -9.73
C ALA A 396 27.52 28.86 -10.70
N PRO A 397 28.25 29.89 -10.25
CA PRO A 397 28.58 31.04 -11.09
C PRO A 397 29.37 30.71 -12.36
N ASP A 398 30.09 29.59 -12.38
CA ASP A 398 30.83 29.06 -13.55
C ASP A 398 29.95 28.20 -14.47
N GLY A 399 28.67 28.06 -14.18
CA GLY A 399 27.73 27.22 -14.94
C GLY A 399 27.76 25.75 -14.54
N GLY A 400 28.50 25.37 -13.50
CA GLY A 400 28.48 24.03 -12.91
C GLY A 400 27.09 23.70 -12.37
N LEU A 401 26.65 22.45 -12.55
CA LEU A 401 25.36 21.96 -12.07
C LEU A 401 25.58 20.88 -10.99
N ALA A 402 24.71 20.86 -9.98
CA ALA A 402 24.66 19.77 -9.02
C ALA A 402 23.23 19.38 -8.66
N MET A 403 23.01 18.08 -8.45
CA MET A 403 21.74 17.53 -7.99
C MET A 403 21.75 17.39 -6.46
N LEU A 404 20.64 17.71 -5.84
CA LEU A 404 20.41 17.58 -4.39
C LEU A 404 19.17 16.72 -4.15
N ASP A 405 19.02 16.23 -2.90
CA ASP A 405 17.84 15.52 -2.37
C ASP A 405 17.46 14.26 -3.14
N PHE A 406 18.21 13.19 -2.88
CA PHE A 406 18.01 11.87 -3.50
C PHE A 406 16.98 11.01 -2.75
N GLY A 407 16.03 11.62 -2.06
CA GLY A 407 14.91 10.94 -1.40
C GLY A 407 13.99 10.22 -2.38
N SER A 408 14.02 10.58 -3.67
CA SER A 408 13.24 9.93 -4.73
C SER A 408 14.13 9.59 -5.93
N VAL A 409 14.45 8.30 -6.08
CA VAL A 409 15.23 7.77 -7.22
C VAL A 409 14.41 6.70 -7.93
N GLY A 410 14.24 6.86 -9.24
CA GLY A 410 13.58 5.90 -10.09
C GLY A 410 14.53 4.82 -10.58
N ARG A 411 13.99 3.62 -10.82
CA ARG A 411 14.73 2.51 -11.43
C ARG A 411 13.91 1.88 -12.52
N LEU A 412 14.44 1.85 -13.75
CA LEU A 412 13.83 1.19 -14.91
C LEU A 412 14.67 -0.03 -15.29
N ASP A 413 14.01 -1.15 -15.52
CA ASP A 413 14.66 -2.31 -16.11
C ASP A 413 14.99 -2.08 -17.60
N SER A 414 15.76 -2.97 -18.20
CA SER A 414 16.21 -2.84 -19.61
C SER A 414 15.03 -2.85 -20.60
N GLY A 415 13.95 -3.58 -20.29
CA GLY A 415 12.75 -3.64 -21.13
C GLY A 415 12.04 -2.29 -21.13
N ALA A 416 11.72 -1.77 -19.94
CA ALA A 416 11.05 -0.47 -19.79
C ALA A 416 11.86 0.69 -20.39
N ARG A 417 13.20 0.69 -20.24
CA ARG A 417 14.10 1.68 -20.89
C ARG A 417 13.99 1.65 -22.40
N THR A 418 14.08 0.46 -22.99
CA THR A 418 13.99 0.28 -24.45
C THR A 418 12.64 0.75 -24.96
N THR A 419 11.56 0.35 -24.32
CA THR A 419 10.20 0.71 -24.73
C THR A 419 9.93 2.21 -24.54
N LEU A 420 10.43 2.83 -23.46
CA LEU A 420 10.35 4.28 -23.28
C LEU A 420 11.14 5.03 -24.38
N GLY A 421 12.31 4.52 -24.74
CA GLY A 421 13.08 5.05 -25.86
C GLY A 421 12.33 4.95 -27.20
N LEU A 422 11.64 3.82 -27.45
CA LEU A 422 10.79 3.65 -28.63
C LEU A 422 9.60 4.62 -28.62
N LEU A 423 8.96 4.83 -27.47
CA LEU A 423 7.89 5.81 -27.31
C LEU A 423 8.37 7.23 -27.67
N LEU A 424 9.49 7.66 -27.10
CA LEU A 424 10.06 8.98 -27.38
C LEU A 424 10.42 9.12 -28.86
N ALA A 425 11.00 8.09 -29.47
CA ALA A 425 11.33 8.07 -30.88
C ALA A 425 10.10 8.05 -31.80
N ALA A 426 9.01 7.42 -31.43
CA ALA A 426 7.75 7.43 -32.15
C ALA A 426 7.09 8.82 -32.10
N VAL A 427 7.04 9.44 -30.90
CA VAL A 427 6.56 10.82 -30.70
C VAL A 427 7.40 11.79 -31.59
N ASP A 428 8.72 11.60 -31.65
CA ASP A 428 9.61 12.41 -32.42
C ASP A 428 9.33 12.34 -33.95
N ARG A 429 8.94 11.18 -34.46
CA ARG A 429 8.63 10.93 -35.88
C ARG A 429 7.18 11.21 -36.24
N ASP A 430 6.37 11.72 -35.33
CA ASP A 430 4.91 11.85 -35.51
C ASP A 430 4.22 10.48 -35.81
N ASP A 431 4.76 9.37 -35.29
CA ASP A 431 4.27 8.02 -35.50
C ASP A 431 3.30 7.64 -34.38
N ALA A 432 2.02 7.90 -34.58
CA ALA A 432 0.98 7.61 -33.58
C ALA A 432 0.79 6.10 -33.33
N ILE A 433 1.01 5.27 -34.35
CA ILE A 433 0.90 3.81 -34.26
C ILE A 433 2.05 3.31 -33.37
N GLY A 434 3.29 3.65 -33.71
CA GLY A 434 4.47 3.25 -32.94
C GLY A 434 4.43 3.78 -31.49
N ALA A 435 3.87 4.97 -31.27
CA ALA A 435 3.67 5.51 -29.92
C ALA A 435 2.63 4.71 -29.12
N THR A 436 1.54 4.30 -29.78
CA THR A 436 0.50 3.48 -29.17
C THR A 436 1.03 2.08 -28.81
N ASP A 437 1.74 1.43 -29.72
CA ASP A 437 2.36 0.12 -29.49
C ASP A 437 3.34 0.18 -28.29
N ALA A 438 4.20 1.22 -28.28
CA ALA A 438 5.13 1.41 -27.18
C ALA A 438 4.42 1.68 -25.84
N LEU A 439 3.29 2.41 -25.83
CA LEU A 439 2.49 2.60 -24.63
C LEU A 439 1.87 1.29 -24.13
N VAL A 440 1.33 0.47 -25.02
CA VAL A 440 0.77 -0.84 -24.67
C VAL A 440 1.84 -1.77 -24.10
N ASP A 441 3.03 -1.79 -24.68
CA ASP A 441 4.16 -2.58 -24.20
C ASP A 441 4.69 -2.09 -22.85
N LEU A 442 4.76 -0.76 -22.65
CA LEU A 442 5.28 -0.15 -21.42
C LEU A 442 4.35 -0.30 -20.22
N LEU A 443 3.05 -0.21 -20.45
CA LEU A 443 2.03 -0.15 -19.39
C LEU A 443 1.30 -1.48 -19.19
N GLY A 444 1.45 -2.42 -20.11
CA GLY A 444 0.68 -3.66 -20.15
C GLY A 444 -0.72 -3.45 -20.73
N ARG A 445 -1.19 -4.41 -21.52
CA ARG A 445 -2.47 -4.35 -22.22
C ARG A 445 -3.66 -4.52 -21.26
N PRO A 446 -4.56 -3.56 -21.10
CA PRO A 446 -5.77 -3.73 -20.32
C PRO A 446 -6.81 -4.60 -21.05
N ASP A 447 -7.67 -5.28 -20.28
CA ASP A 447 -8.75 -6.08 -20.84
C ASP A 447 -9.76 -5.17 -21.60
N GLY A 448 -10.09 -5.56 -22.83
CA GLY A 448 -11.06 -4.83 -23.66
C GLY A 448 -10.56 -3.53 -24.28
N LEU A 449 -9.24 -3.34 -24.42
CA LEU A 449 -8.64 -2.16 -25.02
C LEU A 449 -9.13 -1.95 -26.46
N ASP A 450 -9.68 -0.76 -26.75
CA ASP A 450 -9.91 -0.25 -28.12
C ASP A 450 -8.66 0.47 -28.64
N GLU A 451 -7.76 -0.30 -29.27
CA GLU A 451 -6.48 0.23 -29.80
C GLU A 451 -6.71 1.35 -30.82
N ARG A 452 -7.70 1.23 -31.70
CA ARG A 452 -7.98 2.24 -32.73
C ARG A 452 -8.42 3.57 -32.13
N ARG A 453 -9.13 3.50 -31.00
CA ARG A 453 -9.53 4.70 -30.26
C ARG A 453 -8.33 5.34 -29.57
N LEU A 454 -7.49 4.53 -28.91
CA LEU A 454 -6.26 4.99 -28.27
C LEU A 454 -5.33 5.64 -29.29
N GLU A 455 -5.09 5.01 -30.44
CA GLU A 455 -4.25 5.52 -31.51
C GLU A 455 -4.73 6.91 -32.01
N ARG A 456 -6.04 7.07 -32.22
CA ARG A 456 -6.61 8.38 -32.62
C ARG A 456 -6.39 9.45 -31.54
N GLU A 457 -6.60 9.12 -30.26
CA GLU A 457 -6.43 10.08 -29.16
C GLU A 457 -4.97 10.45 -28.94
N VAL A 458 -4.04 9.48 -29.03
CA VAL A 458 -2.59 9.72 -29.01
C VAL A 458 -2.15 10.57 -30.22
N GLY A 459 -2.62 10.25 -31.44
CA GLY A 459 -2.32 11.02 -32.62
C GLY A 459 -2.83 12.46 -32.55
N GLN A 460 -4.04 12.68 -32.01
CA GLN A 460 -4.58 14.03 -31.78
C GLN A 460 -3.76 14.80 -30.73
N LEU A 461 -3.26 14.11 -29.71
CA LEU A 461 -2.38 14.70 -28.71
C LEU A 461 -1.06 15.13 -29.35
N MET A 462 -0.41 14.25 -30.10
CA MET A 462 0.85 14.54 -30.81
C MET A 462 0.70 15.72 -31.77
N LEU A 463 -0.38 15.80 -32.55
CA LEU A 463 -0.67 16.91 -33.43
C LEU A 463 -0.81 18.26 -32.70
N ARG A 464 -1.41 18.28 -31.52
CA ARG A 464 -1.56 19.52 -30.71
C ARG A 464 -0.22 20.07 -30.22
N TYR A 465 0.74 19.21 -29.98
CA TYR A 465 2.06 19.56 -29.44
C TYR A 465 3.18 19.57 -30.47
N ARG A 466 2.83 19.51 -31.74
CA ARG A 466 3.79 19.57 -32.83
C ARG A 466 4.51 20.93 -32.87
N PRO A 467 5.85 20.97 -32.94
CA PRO A 467 6.60 22.22 -33.06
C PRO A 467 6.11 23.06 -34.23
N GLY A 468 5.78 24.33 -33.97
CA GLY A 468 5.32 25.29 -35.00
C GLY A 468 3.81 25.58 -35.03
N LEU A 469 2.97 24.88 -34.28
CA LEU A 469 1.50 25.05 -34.26
C LEU A 469 0.92 25.70 -32.99
N GLY A 470 1.72 26.28 -32.10
CA GLY A 470 1.14 27.03 -30.98
C GLY A 470 1.86 27.01 -29.64
N GLY A 471 3.13 26.68 -29.59
CA GLY A 471 4.01 27.01 -28.45
C GLY A 471 3.71 26.34 -27.13
N ARG A 472 2.98 25.22 -27.06
CA ARG A 472 2.82 24.42 -25.84
C ARG A 472 3.96 23.43 -25.71
N GLY A 473 4.51 23.31 -24.50
CA GLY A 473 5.70 22.49 -24.25
C GLY A 473 5.42 20.99 -24.18
N SER A 474 6.46 20.19 -24.38
CA SER A 474 6.42 18.72 -24.31
C SER A 474 5.97 18.15 -22.95
N ALA A 475 6.17 18.90 -21.85
CA ALA A 475 5.66 18.46 -20.52
C ALA A 475 4.15 18.51 -20.44
N GLU A 476 3.51 19.49 -21.07
CA GLU A 476 2.06 19.54 -21.15
C GLU A 476 1.53 18.35 -21.94
N MET A 477 2.23 17.92 -22.98
CA MET A 477 1.91 16.72 -23.75
C MET A 477 1.92 15.47 -22.86
N PHE A 478 2.97 15.26 -22.08
CA PHE A 478 3.05 14.12 -21.15
C PHE A 478 2.00 14.21 -20.05
N ALA A 479 1.70 15.41 -19.53
CA ALA A 479 0.64 15.61 -18.56
C ALA A 479 -0.76 15.29 -19.13
N GLU A 480 -1.03 15.62 -20.40
CA GLU A 480 -2.28 15.27 -21.09
C GLU A 480 -2.32 13.79 -21.54
N LEU A 481 -1.19 13.13 -21.71
CA LEU A 481 -1.13 11.71 -22.04
C LEU A 481 -1.68 10.82 -20.91
N PHE A 482 -1.44 11.20 -19.64
CA PHE A 482 -1.92 10.44 -18.49
C PHE A 482 -3.44 10.24 -18.46
N PRO A 483 -4.28 11.29 -18.58
CA PRO A 483 -5.74 11.13 -18.65
C PRO A 483 -6.19 10.23 -19.81
N VAL A 484 -5.52 10.28 -20.96
CA VAL A 484 -5.83 9.41 -22.11
C VAL A 484 -5.57 7.95 -21.73
N VAL A 485 -4.37 7.64 -21.23
CA VAL A 485 -3.95 6.30 -20.84
C VAL A 485 -4.87 5.72 -19.76
N LEU A 486 -5.19 6.51 -18.71
CA LEU A 486 -6.10 6.09 -17.64
C LEU A 486 -7.54 5.91 -18.14
N GLY A 487 -7.99 6.75 -19.09
CA GLY A 487 -9.32 6.65 -19.71
C GLY A 487 -9.52 5.34 -20.49
N HIS A 488 -8.44 4.72 -20.94
CA HIS A 488 -8.42 3.41 -21.59
C HIS A 488 -8.17 2.23 -20.63
N GLY A 489 -8.12 2.48 -19.32
CA GLY A 489 -8.02 1.43 -18.28
C GLY A 489 -6.60 0.92 -18.03
N PHE A 490 -5.57 1.61 -18.50
CA PHE A 490 -4.18 1.25 -18.17
C PHE A 490 -3.86 1.50 -16.70
N ALA A 491 -3.11 0.60 -16.11
CA ALA A 491 -2.48 0.79 -14.81
C ALA A 491 -1.02 1.22 -15.02
N VAL A 492 -0.69 2.46 -14.66
CA VAL A 492 0.69 2.97 -14.85
C VAL A 492 1.61 2.41 -13.76
N PRO A 493 2.64 1.63 -14.11
CA PRO A 493 3.63 1.14 -13.16
C PRO A 493 4.33 2.28 -12.42
N PRO A 494 4.62 2.17 -11.11
CA PRO A 494 5.24 3.24 -10.32
C PRO A 494 6.56 3.75 -10.90
N GLN A 495 7.37 2.86 -11.47
CA GLN A 495 8.66 3.20 -12.09
C GLN A 495 8.49 4.08 -13.32
N VAL A 496 7.50 3.77 -14.16
CA VAL A 496 7.15 4.54 -15.35
C VAL A 496 6.57 5.91 -14.96
N ALA A 497 5.69 5.94 -13.96
CA ALA A 497 5.17 7.19 -13.40
C ALA A 497 6.29 8.08 -12.83
N ALA A 498 7.32 7.50 -12.21
CA ALA A 498 8.50 8.23 -11.72
C ALA A 498 9.29 8.85 -12.88
N ALA A 499 9.50 8.12 -13.99
CA ALA A 499 10.19 8.65 -15.18
C ALA A 499 9.44 9.83 -15.80
N PHE A 500 8.13 9.72 -15.95
CA PHE A 500 7.32 10.84 -16.46
C PHE A 500 7.33 12.05 -15.52
N ARG A 501 7.29 11.85 -14.20
CA ARG A 501 7.44 12.96 -13.23
C ARG A 501 8.81 13.63 -13.36
N ALA A 502 9.88 12.83 -13.46
CA ALA A 502 11.24 13.36 -13.67
C ALA A 502 11.34 14.22 -14.93
N LEU A 503 10.78 13.76 -16.05
CA LEU A 503 10.76 14.50 -17.31
C LEU A 503 9.95 15.81 -17.20
N THR A 504 8.80 15.78 -16.52
CA THR A 504 7.97 16.97 -16.29
C THR A 504 8.68 17.99 -15.40
N ALA A 505 9.29 17.55 -14.30
CA ALA A 505 10.06 18.42 -13.40
C ALA A 505 11.31 18.99 -14.09
N LEU A 506 12.01 18.15 -14.87
CA LEU A 506 13.15 18.55 -15.68
C LEU A 506 12.80 19.68 -16.64
N GLN A 507 11.67 19.59 -17.35
CA GLN A 507 11.25 20.63 -18.27
C GLN A 507 11.03 21.96 -17.53
N GLY A 508 10.34 21.94 -16.38
CA GLY A 508 10.14 23.16 -15.58
C GLY A 508 11.46 23.79 -15.16
N THR A 509 12.41 22.96 -14.72
CA THR A 509 13.75 23.41 -14.32
C THR A 509 14.59 23.91 -15.49
N ALA A 510 14.58 23.19 -16.61
CA ALA A 510 15.29 23.59 -17.84
C ALA A 510 14.72 24.90 -18.41
N ALA A 511 13.41 25.09 -18.41
CA ALA A 511 12.75 26.33 -18.84
C ALA A 511 13.08 27.51 -17.92
N ALA A 512 13.31 27.30 -16.64
CA ALA A 512 13.76 28.34 -15.71
C ALA A 512 15.20 28.80 -16.02
N ILE A 513 16.06 27.90 -16.49
CA ILE A 513 17.43 28.23 -16.93
C ILE A 513 17.41 28.89 -18.32
N SER A 514 16.73 28.28 -19.28
CA SER A 514 16.62 28.75 -20.68
C SER A 514 15.17 28.62 -21.16
N PRO A 515 14.38 29.71 -21.17
CA PRO A 515 12.96 29.68 -21.54
C PRO A 515 12.69 29.20 -22.97
N ASP A 516 13.66 29.39 -23.87
CA ASP A 516 13.57 29.05 -25.30
C ASP A 516 14.00 27.59 -25.60
N LEU A 517 14.32 26.79 -24.55
CA LEU A 517 14.77 25.43 -24.75
C LEU A 517 13.58 24.52 -25.06
N ASP A 518 13.61 23.87 -26.22
CA ASP A 518 12.70 22.79 -26.56
C ASP A 518 13.28 21.44 -26.10
N LEU A 519 12.64 20.83 -25.12
CA LEU A 519 13.07 19.56 -24.51
C LEU A 519 13.11 18.44 -25.57
N ILE A 520 12.18 18.41 -26.52
CA ILE A 520 12.15 17.38 -27.57
C ILE A 520 13.35 17.53 -28.48
N GLN A 521 13.69 18.76 -28.87
CA GLN A 521 14.88 18.99 -29.70
C GLN A 521 16.19 18.67 -28.95
N ALA A 522 16.25 18.98 -27.65
CA ALA A 522 17.37 18.61 -26.81
C ALA A 522 17.48 17.08 -26.65
N ALA A 523 16.35 16.39 -26.47
CA ALA A 523 16.29 14.94 -26.43
C ALA A 523 16.69 14.28 -27.73
N ARG A 524 16.30 14.87 -28.89
CA ARG A 524 16.74 14.42 -30.22
C ARG A 524 18.25 14.49 -30.39
N ARG A 525 18.85 15.62 -29.99
CA ARG A 525 20.32 15.79 -30.08
C ARG A 525 21.03 14.78 -29.20
N GLN A 526 20.58 14.63 -27.98
CA GLN A 526 21.16 13.67 -27.05
C GLN A 526 20.94 12.21 -27.50
N GLY A 527 19.75 11.88 -28.01
CA GLY A 527 19.45 10.55 -28.56
C GLY A 527 20.35 10.17 -29.75
N ARG A 528 20.72 11.13 -30.60
CA ARG A 528 21.71 10.91 -31.69
C ARG A 528 23.11 10.66 -31.12
N LEU A 529 23.55 11.46 -30.14
CA LEU A 529 24.85 11.28 -29.50
C LEU A 529 24.97 9.91 -28.84
N LEU A 530 23.89 9.50 -28.10
CA LEU A 530 23.83 8.17 -27.47
C LEU A 530 23.78 7.03 -28.51
N ALA A 531 23.09 7.22 -29.63
CA ALA A 531 23.07 6.26 -30.73
C ALA A 531 24.43 6.13 -31.38
N ASP A 532 25.15 7.25 -31.60
CA ASP A 532 26.51 7.26 -32.17
C ASP A 532 27.51 6.60 -31.20
N GLU A 533 27.40 6.84 -29.90
CA GLU A 533 28.17 6.14 -28.86
C GLU A 533 27.87 4.62 -28.84
N ALA A 534 26.60 4.23 -28.90
CA ALA A 534 26.17 2.83 -28.93
C ALA A 534 26.55 2.11 -30.24
N MET A 535 26.70 2.87 -31.36
CA MET A 535 27.14 2.35 -32.64
C MET A 535 28.67 2.34 -32.76
N SER A 536 29.43 2.84 -31.80
CA SER A 536 30.88 2.66 -31.76
C SER A 536 31.22 1.17 -31.73
N GLY A 537 32.13 0.72 -32.57
CA GLY A 537 32.30 -0.70 -32.95
C GLY A 537 32.56 -1.70 -31.80
N ALA A 538 32.92 -1.25 -30.59
CA ALA A 538 33.08 -2.08 -29.39
C ALA A 538 31.71 -2.39 -28.74
N ALA A 539 30.87 -1.39 -28.53
CA ALA A 539 29.56 -1.54 -27.91
C ALA A 539 28.57 -2.32 -28.81
N LEU A 540 28.71 -2.19 -30.13
CA LEU A 540 27.89 -2.94 -31.08
C LEU A 540 28.20 -4.43 -31.06
N ARG A 541 29.49 -4.82 -30.91
CA ARG A 541 29.89 -6.23 -30.79
C ARG A 541 29.33 -6.84 -29.48
N GLU A 542 29.50 -6.17 -28.38
CA GLU A 542 29.03 -6.64 -27.06
C GLU A 542 27.50 -6.76 -27.00
N SER A 543 26.78 -5.79 -27.57
CA SER A 543 25.30 -5.84 -27.63
C SER A 543 24.77 -6.89 -28.61
N LEU A 544 25.46 -7.12 -29.74
CA LEU A 544 25.14 -8.17 -30.72
C LEU A 544 25.41 -9.57 -30.11
N GLU A 545 26.53 -9.75 -29.44
CA GLU A 545 26.86 -11.00 -28.72
C GLU A 545 25.84 -11.30 -27.63
N ALA A 546 25.48 -10.32 -26.80
CA ALA A 546 24.48 -10.46 -25.76
C ALA A 546 23.08 -10.78 -26.33
N ARG A 547 22.66 -10.12 -27.42
CA ARG A 547 21.38 -10.41 -28.09
C ARG A 547 21.38 -11.74 -28.79
N LEU A 548 22.46 -12.12 -29.48
CA LEU A 548 22.61 -13.45 -30.08
C LEU A 548 22.57 -14.54 -29.00
N MET A 549 23.26 -14.36 -27.88
CA MET A 549 23.22 -15.29 -26.75
C MET A 549 21.84 -15.39 -26.13
N SER A 550 21.07 -14.31 -26.04
CA SER A 550 19.70 -14.33 -25.51
C SER A 550 18.69 -14.97 -26.49
N LEU A 551 18.93 -14.91 -27.80
CA LEU A 551 18.09 -15.54 -28.82
C LEU A 551 18.41 -17.02 -29.04
N LEU A 552 19.64 -17.45 -28.78
CA LEU A 552 20.09 -18.84 -28.95
C LEU A 552 19.17 -19.87 -28.24
N PRO A 553 18.78 -19.71 -26.97
CA PRO A 553 17.86 -20.66 -26.31
C PRO A 553 16.46 -20.67 -26.96
N THR A 554 16.01 -19.53 -27.49
CA THR A 554 14.71 -19.42 -28.15
C THR A 554 14.74 -20.05 -29.53
N LEU A 555 15.78 -19.78 -30.32
CA LEU A 555 16.00 -20.37 -31.61
C LEU A 555 16.22 -21.90 -31.54
N GLN A 556 16.93 -22.37 -30.52
CA GLN A 556 17.09 -23.82 -30.27
C GLN A 556 15.80 -24.53 -29.88
N ARG A 557 14.86 -23.80 -29.28
CA ARG A 557 13.54 -24.36 -28.86
C ARG A 557 12.47 -24.22 -29.95
N LEU A 558 12.64 -23.31 -30.89
CA LEU A 558 11.67 -23.04 -31.95
C LEU A 558 11.41 -24.25 -32.85
N PRO A 559 12.42 -24.98 -33.40
CA PRO A 559 12.20 -26.15 -34.19
C PRO A 559 11.40 -27.23 -33.43
N ARG A 560 11.80 -27.51 -32.20
CA ARG A 560 11.11 -28.50 -31.34
C ARG A 560 9.67 -28.12 -30.96
N ARG A 561 9.34 -26.83 -30.94
CA ARG A 561 7.97 -26.33 -30.69
C ARG A 561 7.13 -26.43 -31.95
N VAL A 562 7.71 -26.08 -33.09
CA VAL A 562 7.05 -26.22 -34.40
C VAL A 562 6.81 -27.68 -34.72
N ASP A 563 7.82 -28.53 -34.59
CA ASP A 563 7.69 -30.01 -34.83
C ASP A 563 6.58 -30.60 -33.97
N ARG A 564 6.50 -30.24 -32.70
CA ARG A 564 5.48 -30.73 -31.79
C ARG A 564 4.06 -30.26 -32.17
N ILE A 565 3.91 -28.99 -32.60
CA ILE A 565 2.62 -28.48 -33.07
C ILE A 565 2.22 -29.15 -34.40
N THR A 566 3.19 -29.37 -35.29
CA THR A 566 2.95 -30.02 -36.58
C THR A 566 2.60 -31.50 -36.38
N GLU A 567 3.30 -32.18 -35.50
CA GLU A 567 3.02 -33.57 -35.12
C GLU A 567 1.63 -33.75 -34.46
N ASP A 568 1.27 -32.82 -33.53
CA ASP A 568 -0.06 -32.80 -32.90
C ASP A 568 -1.19 -32.47 -33.91
N LEU A 569 -0.91 -31.67 -34.95
CA LEU A 569 -1.83 -31.34 -36.03
C LEU A 569 -1.98 -32.53 -37.02
N GLU A 570 -0.87 -33.15 -37.42
CA GLU A 570 -0.86 -34.29 -38.35
C GLU A 570 -1.53 -35.54 -37.74
N GLU A 571 -1.33 -35.74 -36.42
CA GLU A 571 -1.94 -36.86 -35.72
C GLU A 571 -3.36 -36.57 -35.20
N GLY A 572 -3.94 -35.40 -35.52
CA GLY A 572 -5.29 -35.01 -35.11
C GLY A 572 -5.46 -34.87 -33.60
N ARG A 573 -4.35 -34.71 -32.86
CA ARG A 573 -4.31 -34.61 -31.39
C ARG A 573 -4.31 -33.17 -30.90
N PHE A 574 -4.50 -32.20 -31.79
CA PHE A 574 -4.60 -30.81 -31.39
C PHE A 574 -5.86 -30.60 -30.54
N THR A 575 -5.70 -30.68 -29.24
CA THR A 575 -6.77 -30.46 -28.27
C THR A 575 -6.64 -29.09 -27.65
N VAL A 576 -7.60 -28.22 -27.92
CA VAL A 576 -7.78 -26.97 -27.16
C VAL A 576 -8.49 -27.36 -25.87
N THR A 577 -7.71 -27.54 -24.81
CA THR A 577 -8.28 -27.74 -23.48
C THR A 577 -8.83 -26.42 -22.97
N VAL A 578 -10.10 -26.16 -23.21
CA VAL A 578 -10.82 -25.07 -22.51
C VAL A 578 -11.01 -25.56 -21.08
N ARG A 579 -10.27 -24.99 -20.15
CA ARG A 579 -10.50 -25.23 -18.72
C ARG A 579 -11.48 -24.17 -18.21
N PRO A 580 -12.79 -24.46 -18.16
CA PRO A 580 -13.72 -23.59 -17.45
C PRO A 580 -13.24 -23.57 -15.99
N PHE A 581 -13.10 -22.39 -15.42
CA PHE A 581 -12.58 -22.17 -14.04
C PHE A 581 -11.07 -22.40 -13.87
N ALA A 582 -10.25 -21.99 -14.83
CA ALA A 582 -8.79 -21.94 -14.67
C ALA A 582 -8.35 -20.94 -13.58
N ASP A 583 -9.18 -19.94 -13.33
CA ASP A 583 -8.96 -18.96 -12.28
C ASP A 583 -9.06 -19.61 -10.87
N PRO A 584 -8.00 -19.49 -10.04
CA PRO A 584 -8.00 -19.96 -8.66
C PRO A 584 -9.12 -19.34 -7.79
N GLU A 585 -9.56 -18.12 -8.08
CA GLU A 585 -10.62 -17.44 -7.35
C GLU A 585 -11.99 -18.01 -7.68
N GLY A 586 -12.31 -18.23 -8.96
CA GLY A 586 -13.55 -18.87 -9.40
C GLY A 586 -13.71 -20.28 -8.87
N ARG A 587 -12.60 -21.04 -8.78
CA ARG A 587 -12.59 -22.42 -8.23
C ARG A 587 -12.82 -22.42 -6.71
N ARG A 588 -12.23 -21.44 -5.98
CA ARG A 588 -12.45 -21.28 -4.53
C ARG A 588 -13.90 -20.87 -4.23
N PHE A 589 -14.47 -20.00 -5.03
CA PHE A 589 -15.87 -19.56 -4.90
C PHE A 589 -16.83 -20.74 -5.06
N LEU A 590 -16.70 -21.54 -6.13
CA LEU A 590 -17.55 -22.69 -6.38
C LEU A 590 -17.41 -23.78 -5.31
N THR A 591 -16.19 -24.13 -4.93
CA THR A 591 -15.96 -25.10 -3.84
C THR A 591 -16.51 -24.62 -2.51
N GLY A 592 -16.46 -23.32 -2.25
CA GLY A 592 -17.09 -22.67 -1.09
C GLY A 592 -18.61 -22.82 -1.11
N LEU A 593 -19.24 -22.50 -2.24
CA LEU A 593 -20.70 -22.59 -2.41
C LEU A 593 -21.22 -24.03 -2.27
N VAL A 594 -20.59 -24.98 -2.94
CA VAL A 594 -20.95 -26.41 -2.85
C VAL A 594 -20.86 -26.90 -1.40
N ARG A 595 -19.80 -26.56 -0.70
CA ARG A 595 -19.62 -26.93 0.72
C ARG A 595 -20.70 -26.33 1.62
N GLN A 596 -21.12 -25.10 1.38
CA GLN A 596 -22.21 -24.45 2.14
C GLN A 596 -23.55 -25.15 1.88
N VAL A 597 -23.88 -25.45 0.63
CA VAL A 597 -25.12 -26.14 0.27
C VAL A 597 -25.18 -27.53 0.90
N VAL A 598 -24.10 -28.30 0.82
CA VAL A 598 -24.03 -29.66 1.42
C VAL A 598 -24.21 -29.59 2.95
N LEU A 599 -23.54 -28.65 3.62
CA LEU A 599 -23.68 -28.48 5.07
C LEU A 599 -25.12 -28.07 5.47
N ALA A 600 -25.74 -27.17 4.73
CA ALA A 600 -27.11 -26.75 4.98
C ALA A 600 -28.12 -27.90 4.75
N ALA A 601 -27.96 -28.69 3.71
CA ALA A 601 -28.77 -29.87 3.43
C ALA A 601 -28.65 -30.92 4.54
N MET A 602 -27.40 -31.22 4.97
CA MET A 602 -27.16 -32.17 6.08
C MET A 602 -27.77 -31.68 7.40
N ALA A 603 -27.65 -30.39 7.70
CA ALA A 603 -28.24 -29.78 8.90
C ALA A 603 -29.77 -29.89 8.86
N ALA A 604 -30.42 -29.56 7.73
CA ALA A 604 -31.85 -29.64 7.56
C ALA A 604 -32.38 -31.08 7.71
N THR A 605 -31.68 -32.05 7.08
CA THR A 605 -32.05 -33.47 7.18
C THR A 605 -31.91 -33.98 8.62
N ALA A 606 -30.86 -33.61 9.32
CA ALA A 606 -30.66 -34.01 10.73
C ALA A 606 -31.72 -33.39 11.63
N VAL A 607 -32.11 -32.13 11.45
CA VAL A 607 -33.15 -31.47 12.22
C VAL A 607 -34.53 -32.08 11.96
N LEU A 608 -34.88 -32.34 10.68
CA LEU A 608 -36.14 -33.00 10.33
C LEU A 608 -36.23 -34.42 10.89
N GLY A 609 -35.16 -35.21 10.75
CA GLY A 609 -35.07 -36.53 11.34
C GLY A 609 -35.21 -36.53 12.87
N ALA A 610 -34.59 -35.53 13.53
CA ALA A 610 -34.73 -35.34 14.96
C ALA A 610 -36.15 -35.02 15.39
N ILE A 611 -36.85 -34.15 14.68
CA ILE A 611 -38.27 -33.79 14.96
C ILE A 611 -39.15 -35.05 14.83
N LEU A 612 -38.98 -35.80 13.73
CA LEU A 612 -39.75 -37.04 13.50
C LEU A 612 -39.53 -38.09 14.62
N LEU A 613 -38.29 -38.22 15.08
CA LEU A 613 -37.96 -39.16 16.17
C LEU A 613 -38.51 -38.69 17.53
N ILE A 614 -38.43 -37.40 17.84
CA ILE A 614 -38.92 -36.79 19.09
C ILE A 614 -40.46 -36.85 19.18
N THR A 615 -41.15 -36.68 18.05
CA THR A 615 -42.61 -36.66 17.98
C THR A 615 -43.20 -38.08 17.84
N SER A 616 -42.35 -39.10 17.71
CA SER A 616 -42.81 -40.49 17.63
C SER A 616 -43.12 -41.02 19.04
N ASP A 617 -44.41 -41.35 19.26
CA ASP A 617 -44.88 -41.96 20.53
C ASP A 617 -44.59 -43.48 20.64
N GLN A 618 -43.99 -44.05 19.62
CA GLN A 618 -43.68 -45.49 19.55
C GLN A 618 -42.20 -45.74 19.83
N GLY A 619 -41.89 -46.75 20.60
CA GLY A 619 -40.49 -47.19 20.82
C GLY A 619 -40.25 -47.72 22.25
N PRO A 620 -39.12 -48.41 22.45
CA PRO A 620 -38.76 -48.89 23.81
C PRO A 620 -38.44 -47.70 24.71
N MET A 621 -38.84 -47.83 26.00
CA MET A 621 -38.55 -46.82 27.04
C MET A 621 -37.15 -47.02 27.60
N MET A 622 -36.36 -45.97 27.67
CA MET A 622 -35.01 -45.97 28.22
C MET A 622 -35.01 -45.55 29.70
N ALA A 623 -35.98 -44.70 30.08
CA ALA A 623 -36.30 -44.30 31.45
C ALA A 623 -37.81 -44.11 31.56
N PRO A 624 -38.41 -43.97 32.77
CA PRO A 624 -39.87 -43.92 32.96
C PRO A 624 -40.61 -42.93 32.03
N ASN A 625 -40.03 -41.84 31.68
CA ASN A 625 -40.62 -40.82 30.77
C ASN A 625 -39.71 -40.47 29.58
N VAL A 626 -38.74 -41.34 29.24
CA VAL A 626 -37.78 -41.03 28.15
C VAL A 626 -37.80 -42.16 27.11
N PRO A 627 -38.54 -42.01 25.99
CA PRO A 627 -38.48 -42.95 24.89
C PRO A 627 -37.10 -42.94 24.22
N LEU A 628 -36.62 -44.10 23.78
CA LEU A 628 -35.35 -44.25 23.04
C LEU A 628 -35.28 -43.31 21.80
N TYR A 629 -36.41 -43.23 21.08
CA TYR A 629 -36.46 -42.38 19.88
C TYR A 629 -36.36 -40.90 20.22
N ALA A 630 -36.95 -40.43 21.32
CA ALA A 630 -36.78 -39.06 21.76
C ALA A 630 -35.34 -38.75 22.20
N PHE A 631 -34.63 -39.71 22.81
CA PHE A 631 -33.21 -39.57 23.12
C PHE A 631 -32.34 -39.49 21.86
N VAL A 632 -32.51 -40.42 20.92
CA VAL A 632 -31.78 -40.41 19.64
C VAL A 632 -32.09 -39.14 18.84
N GLY A 633 -33.36 -38.71 18.85
CA GLY A 633 -33.80 -37.47 18.24
C GLY A 633 -33.12 -36.26 18.88
N GLY A 634 -32.95 -36.22 20.21
CA GLY A 634 -32.22 -35.15 20.90
C GLY A 634 -30.75 -35.07 20.51
N VAL A 635 -30.06 -36.19 20.34
CA VAL A 635 -28.67 -36.26 19.83
C VAL A 635 -28.61 -35.82 18.40
N LEU A 636 -29.53 -36.24 17.55
CA LEU A 636 -29.57 -35.87 16.12
C LEU A 636 -29.87 -34.37 15.96
N LEU A 637 -30.74 -33.80 16.79
CA LEU A 637 -31.02 -32.37 16.84
C LEU A 637 -29.76 -31.55 17.20
N PHE A 638 -28.99 -32.03 18.19
CA PHE A 638 -27.70 -31.43 18.52
C PHE A 638 -26.75 -31.39 17.31
N VAL A 639 -26.58 -32.53 16.64
CA VAL A 639 -25.72 -32.61 15.42
C VAL A 639 -26.22 -31.64 14.34
N GLY A 640 -27.53 -31.62 14.09
CA GLY A 640 -28.15 -30.70 13.13
C GLY A 640 -27.91 -29.24 13.48
N CYS A 641 -28.05 -28.83 14.72
CA CYS A 641 -27.76 -27.47 15.21
C CYS A 641 -26.29 -27.10 15.05
N VAL A 642 -25.35 -28.01 15.36
CA VAL A 642 -23.91 -27.75 15.16
C VAL A 642 -23.58 -27.56 13.68
N LEU A 643 -24.15 -28.37 12.78
CA LEU A 643 -23.98 -28.22 11.35
C LEU A 643 -24.58 -26.92 10.81
N ALA A 644 -25.76 -26.53 11.30
CA ALA A 644 -26.41 -25.27 10.93
C ALA A 644 -25.57 -24.05 11.38
N LEU A 645 -25.08 -24.07 12.63
CA LEU A 645 -24.19 -23.02 13.13
C LEU A 645 -22.90 -22.93 12.33
N ARG A 646 -22.32 -24.07 11.93
CA ARG A 646 -21.13 -24.08 11.07
C ARG A 646 -21.40 -23.51 9.68
N ALA A 647 -22.54 -23.84 9.08
CA ALA A 647 -22.97 -23.28 7.80
C ALA A 647 -23.15 -21.75 7.90
N LEU A 648 -23.81 -21.28 8.96
CA LEU A 648 -24.01 -19.85 9.25
C LEU A 648 -22.68 -19.11 9.37
N VAL A 649 -21.75 -19.65 10.15
CA VAL A 649 -20.40 -19.03 10.31
C VAL A 649 -19.66 -18.94 8.98
N LEU A 650 -19.79 -19.95 8.11
CA LEU A 650 -19.15 -19.95 6.80
C LEU A 650 -19.75 -18.89 5.87
N VAL A 651 -21.07 -18.67 5.90
CA VAL A 651 -21.75 -17.61 5.14
C VAL A 651 -21.23 -16.25 5.56
N PHE A 652 -21.28 -15.90 6.84
CA PHE A 652 -20.85 -14.57 7.33
C PHE A 652 -19.34 -14.35 7.30
N ARG A 653 -18.52 -15.39 7.14
CA ARG A 653 -17.06 -15.29 7.01
C ARG A 653 -16.61 -15.06 5.57
N ASN A 654 -17.36 -15.54 4.58
CA ASN A 654 -17.06 -15.29 3.16
C ASN A 654 -17.39 -13.87 2.70
N ASP A 655 -18.24 -13.14 3.43
CA ASP A 655 -18.57 -11.74 3.14
C ASP A 655 -17.54 -10.73 3.70
N ARG A 656 -16.41 -11.21 4.23
CA ARG A 656 -15.32 -10.34 4.67
C ARG A 656 -14.16 -10.48 3.66
N PRO A 657 -13.91 -9.40 2.85
CA PRO A 657 -12.78 -9.34 1.93
C PRO A 657 -11.45 -9.43 2.67
#